data_fed43d65e567ba5ca1a24400906c9ef4
#
_entry.id   fed43d65e567ba5ca1a24400906c9ef4
#
_cell.length_a   1.000
_cell.length_b   1.000
_cell.length_c   1.000
_cell.angle_alpha   90.00
_cell.angle_beta   90.00
_cell.angle_gamma   90.00
#
_symmetry.space_group_name_H-M   'P 1'
#
loop_
_entity.id
_entity.type
_entity.pdbx_description
1 polymer ?
#
loop_
_entity_poly.entity_id
_entity_poly.type
_entity_poly.pdbx_seq_one_letter_code
_entity_poly.pdbx_strand_id
1 'polypeptide(L)'
;MIKKSILSILSFICFANFSIAQADRWQQHIDYKIKAALDVTNNIVKGNEELVYTNNSPDTLRKVYFHMYWNAFAPNSSMDIRSRELGKNLLNFKRGAISAANATMLGQESVQDWDRRVKDRIQKLSPTEIGYQRISQLLINGKAQKLIEHETILEVQLTQAITPKTSIKMNLQFEAQVPVQIRRSGRDNAEGVRYSMSQWYPKMVEYDYQGWNTNAYIAREFYGVWGNYDVTLTLDKSYVVAATGVLQNPNAIADKFGNLSWNFKGNNIHDFMWAADNHYKHLSKEVRKGLTFHVYFKDKDASSDSAWANVLWAAEKVLPYIEKKYGTYPYPQYSFIQGGDGGMEYGMGTLLKGPGIGTAIHEWMHSWYQHILGTNESLFPWMDEGFTSYAEDDISFWYNNNYALISPYINEKEKVRLKAEIENAKTQLPAIQFGNYAGYLTLAKSGIEEPMSTHSDHYNYNYSYSSSAYSKGATFLGLLGYVVSDSVRDVILTNYYNTWKFKHPNANDFTRVAEKTSGLQLQWLKEYWVNSTKTIDYGLNNIEVSANNANAIISIQRNGKFPMPIEVLVTYKDGTSELHYIPLDLMLGTKPAEGSVNRILHTEWQWVAPNYTFETSKPLSALKSIEIDPSQRMPDINRSNNKLEIPN
;
A
#
# COMPACT_ATOMS: atom_id res chain seq x y z
N MET A 1 19.37 79.92 12.85
CA MET A 1 19.69 78.92 11.78
C MET A 1 19.56 77.53 12.39
N ILE A 2 18.45 76.88 12.19
CA ILE A 2 18.15 75.56 12.76
C ILE A 2 18.35 74.54 11.64
N LYS A 3 19.35 73.66 11.78
CA LYS A 3 19.54 72.54 10.85
C LYS A 3 18.60 71.38 11.23
N LYS A 4 17.68 71.06 10.36
CA LYS A 4 16.82 69.86 10.44
C LYS A 4 17.65 68.63 9.99
N SER A 5 17.91 67.69 10.91
CA SER A 5 18.42 66.39 10.59
C SER A 5 17.24 65.44 10.30
N ILE A 6 17.17 64.96 9.08
CA ILE A 6 16.20 63.94 8.67
C ILE A 6 16.83 62.56 8.99
N LEU A 7 16.22 61.84 9.91
CA LEU A 7 16.56 60.49 10.29
C LEU A 7 15.80 59.53 9.38
N SER A 8 16.45 58.93 8.39
CA SER A 8 15.89 57.87 7.53
C SER A 8 15.86 56.58 8.30
N ILE A 9 14.67 56.13 8.67
CA ILE A 9 14.44 54.76 9.18
C ILE A 9 14.35 53.82 8.00
N LEU A 10 15.41 53.05 7.76
CA LEU A 10 15.39 51.91 6.86
C LEU A 10 14.68 50.75 7.55
N SER A 11 13.42 50.49 7.18
CA SER A 11 12.71 49.28 7.58
C SER A 11 13.31 48.09 6.84
N PHE A 12 14.13 47.31 7.50
CA PHE A 12 14.53 45.98 7.06
C PHE A 12 13.34 45.04 7.19
N ILE A 13 12.61 44.82 6.09
CA ILE A 13 11.61 43.74 6.01
C ILE A 13 12.42 42.44 5.84
N CYS A 14 12.65 41.74 6.95
CA CYS A 14 13.07 40.34 6.91
C CYS A 14 11.94 39.51 6.31
N PHE A 15 12.01 39.20 5.03
CA PHE A 15 11.28 38.08 4.48
C PHE A 15 11.85 36.81 5.13
N ALA A 16 11.24 36.35 6.20
CA ALA A 16 11.43 34.99 6.67
C ALA A 16 10.90 34.07 5.56
N ASN A 17 11.78 33.62 4.72
CA ASN A 17 11.53 32.44 3.89
C ASN A 17 11.28 31.30 4.87
N PHE A 18 10.02 30.95 5.10
CA PHE A 18 9.67 29.67 5.68
C PHE A 18 10.09 28.61 4.67
N SER A 19 11.37 28.25 4.68
CA SER A 19 11.82 26.99 4.13
C SER A 19 11.06 25.91 4.90
N ILE A 20 10.00 25.36 4.33
CA ILE A 20 9.48 24.07 4.77
C ILE A 20 10.70 23.16 4.63
N ALA A 21 11.31 22.79 5.75
CA ALA A 21 12.44 21.88 5.76
C ALA A 21 11.94 20.56 5.18
N GLN A 22 12.16 20.37 3.89
CA GLN A 22 11.90 19.12 3.21
C GLN A 22 12.82 18.06 3.84
N ALA A 23 12.31 16.85 4.01
CA ALA A 23 13.12 15.77 4.57
C ALA A 23 14.42 15.64 3.80
N ASP A 24 15.52 15.90 4.49
CA ASP A 24 16.87 16.02 3.88
C ASP A 24 17.53 14.62 3.82
N ARG A 25 16.86 13.69 3.13
CA ARG A 25 17.44 12.38 2.82
C ARG A 25 17.83 12.38 1.35
N TRP A 26 19.11 12.14 1.07
CA TRP A 26 19.56 11.90 -0.30
C TRP A 26 18.92 10.63 -0.85
N GLN A 27 18.72 10.60 -2.14
CA GLN A 27 18.31 9.40 -2.88
C GLN A 27 18.94 9.43 -4.27
N GLN A 28 19.13 8.26 -4.83
CA GLN A 28 19.69 8.11 -6.16
C GLN A 28 18.73 8.64 -7.23
N HIS A 29 19.27 8.85 -8.43
CA HIS A 29 18.46 9.20 -9.59
C HIS A 29 18.96 8.44 -10.81
N ILE A 30 18.01 8.07 -11.68
CA ILE A 30 18.31 7.35 -12.91
C ILE A 30 17.47 7.87 -14.08
N ASP A 31 18.10 8.07 -15.24
CA ASP A 31 17.40 8.31 -16.49
C ASP A 31 17.57 7.10 -17.40
N TYR A 32 16.46 6.46 -17.77
CA TYR A 32 16.42 5.31 -18.68
C TYR A 32 16.00 5.74 -20.07
N LYS A 33 16.74 5.26 -21.08
CA LYS A 33 16.30 5.22 -22.46
C LYS A 33 16.36 3.79 -22.96
N ILE A 34 15.20 3.16 -23.08
CA ILE A 34 15.08 1.74 -23.42
C ILE A 34 14.49 1.61 -24.82
N LYS A 35 15.12 0.82 -25.67
CA LYS A 35 14.56 0.39 -26.96
C LYS A 35 14.51 -1.13 -26.97
N ALA A 36 13.30 -1.69 -27.01
CA ALA A 36 13.08 -3.13 -26.95
C ALA A 36 12.18 -3.58 -28.10
N ALA A 37 12.49 -4.73 -28.66
CA ALA A 37 11.68 -5.40 -29.66
C ALA A 37 11.24 -6.76 -29.13
N LEU A 38 9.93 -7.06 -29.24
CA LEU A 38 9.36 -8.35 -28.89
C LEU A 38 9.13 -9.18 -30.17
N ASP A 39 9.79 -10.32 -30.25
CA ASP A 39 9.44 -11.39 -31.20
C ASP A 39 8.23 -12.15 -30.64
N VAL A 40 7.05 -11.88 -31.19
CA VAL A 40 5.78 -12.49 -30.75
C VAL A 40 5.65 -13.97 -31.10
N THR A 41 6.50 -14.49 -32.01
CA THR A 41 6.53 -15.90 -32.40
C THR A 41 7.32 -16.71 -31.38
N ASN A 42 8.50 -16.22 -31.02
CA ASN A 42 9.41 -16.90 -30.11
C ASN A 42 9.26 -16.44 -28.65
N ASN A 43 8.50 -15.37 -28.41
CA ASN A 43 8.31 -14.76 -27.09
C ASN A 43 9.62 -14.27 -26.46
N ILE A 44 10.48 -13.67 -27.28
CA ILE A 44 11.78 -13.14 -26.88
C ILE A 44 11.77 -11.62 -27.01
N VAL A 45 12.16 -10.94 -25.95
CA VAL A 45 12.46 -9.52 -25.94
C VAL A 45 13.95 -9.32 -26.12
N LYS A 46 14.35 -8.48 -27.10
CA LYS A 46 15.73 -7.98 -27.23
C LYS A 46 15.73 -6.48 -27.02
N GLY A 47 16.55 -6.02 -26.10
CA GLY A 47 16.58 -4.62 -25.70
C GLY A 47 17.97 -4.03 -25.61
N ASN A 48 18.00 -2.71 -25.83
CA ASN A 48 19.15 -1.86 -25.54
C ASN A 48 18.72 -0.83 -24.50
N GLU A 49 19.48 -0.71 -23.42
CA GLU A 49 19.29 0.32 -22.43
C GLU A 49 20.49 1.27 -22.41
N GLU A 50 20.19 2.54 -22.54
CA GLU A 50 21.09 3.62 -22.19
C GLU A 50 20.56 4.22 -20.90
N LEU A 51 21.36 4.19 -19.84
CA LEU A 51 20.95 4.75 -18.57
C LEU A 51 22.02 5.69 -18.01
N VAL A 52 21.59 6.76 -17.37
CA VAL A 52 22.45 7.69 -16.64
C VAL A 52 22.12 7.57 -15.16
N TYR A 53 23.05 7.01 -14.39
CA TYR A 53 22.90 6.85 -12.94
C TYR A 53 23.66 7.94 -12.21
N THR A 54 22.98 8.64 -11.32
CA THR A 54 23.55 9.72 -10.48
C THR A 54 23.67 9.24 -9.03
N ASN A 55 24.90 9.14 -8.55
CA ASN A 55 25.20 8.83 -7.17
C ASN A 55 25.04 10.08 -6.29
N ASN A 56 23.88 10.24 -5.66
CA ASN A 56 23.60 11.34 -4.74
C ASN A 56 24.02 11.04 -3.29
N SER A 57 24.52 9.82 -3.00
CA SER A 57 25.00 9.45 -1.68
C SER A 57 26.33 10.13 -1.32
N PRO A 58 26.73 10.13 -0.04
CA PRO A 58 28.08 10.51 0.39
C PRO A 58 29.13 9.45 0.07
N ASP A 59 28.73 8.26 -0.40
CA ASP A 59 29.59 7.10 -0.55
C ASP A 59 30.18 6.97 -1.94
N THR A 60 31.38 6.39 -2.03
CA THR A 60 32.01 6.01 -3.30
C THR A 60 31.61 4.58 -3.66
N LEU A 61 30.86 4.40 -4.75
CA LEU A 61 30.36 3.11 -5.19
C LEU A 61 31.39 2.40 -6.08
N ARG A 62 31.82 1.20 -5.70
CA ARG A 62 32.79 0.37 -6.44
C ARG A 62 32.12 -0.76 -7.23
N LYS A 63 30.84 -0.95 -7.04
CA LYS A 63 29.98 -1.89 -7.73
C LYS A 63 28.56 -1.35 -7.79
N VAL A 64 27.81 -1.83 -8.75
CA VAL A 64 26.37 -1.60 -8.89
C VAL A 64 25.66 -2.92 -9.12
N TYR A 65 24.35 -2.94 -8.93
CA TYR A 65 23.56 -4.15 -9.09
C TYR A 65 22.35 -3.92 -9.97
N PHE A 66 21.92 -4.99 -10.65
CA PHE A 66 20.67 -5.02 -11.42
C PHE A 66 19.78 -6.16 -10.94
N HIS A 67 18.50 -5.91 -10.86
CA HIS A 67 17.50 -6.97 -10.75
C HIS A 67 17.26 -7.62 -12.11
N MET A 68 17.28 -8.96 -12.12
CA MET A 68 17.01 -9.82 -13.26
C MET A 68 15.77 -10.66 -12.90
N TYR A 69 14.62 -10.00 -12.75
CA TYR A 69 13.45 -10.55 -12.08
C TYR A 69 12.91 -11.84 -12.71
N TRP A 70 12.94 -11.95 -14.05
CA TRP A 70 12.39 -13.13 -14.73
C TRP A 70 13.20 -14.41 -14.52
N ASN A 71 14.41 -14.32 -14.00
CA ASN A 71 15.20 -15.50 -13.61
C ASN A 71 14.53 -16.28 -12.47
N ALA A 72 13.60 -15.65 -11.72
CA ALA A 72 12.78 -16.33 -10.71
C ALA A 72 11.79 -17.35 -11.31
N PHE A 73 11.44 -17.24 -12.60
CA PHE A 73 10.48 -18.13 -13.26
C PHE A 73 11.16 -19.31 -13.95
N ALA A 74 12.10 -19.93 -13.28
CA ALA A 74 12.79 -21.14 -13.71
C ALA A 74 12.72 -22.22 -12.62
N PRO A 75 12.63 -23.52 -12.99
CA PRO A 75 12.65 -24.62 -12.03
C PRO A 75 13.87 -24.54 -11.09
N ASN A 76 13.64 -24.78 -9.80
CA ASN A 76 14.61 -24.68 -8.73
C ASN A 76 15.13 -23.26 -8.43
N SER A 77 14.48 -22.22 -8.93
CA SER A 77 14.70 -20.86 -8.44
C SER A 77 14.32 -20.71 -6.97
N SER A 78 14.81 -19.66 -6.32
CA SER A 78 14.43 -19.34 -4.93
C SER A 78 12.92 -19.17 -4.77
N MET A 79 12.24 -18.58 -5.77
CA MET A 79 10.77 -18.46 -5.78
C MET A 79 10.09 -19.83 -5.85
N ASP A 80 10.54 -20.74 -6.71
CA ASP A 80 10.00 -22.10 -6.84
C ASP A 80 10.18 -22.89 -5.54
N ILE A 81 11.40 -22.92 -5.01
CA ILE A 81 11.72 -23.63 -3.76
C ILE A 81 10.87 -23.06 -2.61
N ARG A 82 10.86 -21.73 -2.44
CA ARG A 82 10.13 -21.06 -1.37
C ARG A 82 8.63 -21.35 -1.43
N SER A 83 8.03 -21.29 -2.62
CA SER A 83 6.60 -21.58 -2.80
C SER A 83 6.27 -23.02 -2.40
N ARG A 84 7.08 -23.98 -2.79
CA ARG A 84 6.88 -25.39 -2.43
C ARG A 84 7.07 -25.66 -0.94
N GLU A 85 8.04 -25.00 -0.29
CA GLU A 85 8.24 -25.12 1.16
C GLU A 85 7.08 -24.55 1.95
N LEU A 86 6.60 -23.35 1.60
CA LEU A 86 5.42 -22.76 2.25
C LEU A 86 4.17 -23.60 2.06
N GLY A 87 4.01 -24.25 0.92
CA GLY A 87 2.90 -25.14 0.64
C GLY A 87 2.84 -26.40 1.52
N LYS A 88 3.91 -26.74 2.25
CA LYS A 88 3.91 -27.81 3.26
C LYS A 88 3.24 -27.40 4.56
N ASN A 89 3.13 -26.10 4.84
CA ASN A 89 2.48 -25.59 6.04
C ASN A 89 0.97 -25.81 5.96
N LEU A 90 0.37 -26.16 7.08
CA LEU A 90 -1.06 -26.40 7.21
C LEU A 90 -1.70 -25.34 8.09
N LEU A 91 -2.82 -24.79 7.62
CA LEU A 91 -3.65 -23.84 8.36
C LEU A 91 -4.87 -24.58 8.93
N ASN A 92 -5.12 -24.42 10.22
CA ASN A 92 -6.25 -25.03 10.92
C ASN A 92 -7.52 -24.18 10.89
N PHE A 93 -7.61 -23.23 9.95
CA PHE A 93 -8.74 -22.31 9.79
C PHE A 93 -8.96 -21.93 8.33
N LYS A 94 -10.19 -21.52 7.97
CA LYS A 94 -10.52 -21.07 6.60
C LYS A 94 -9.97 -19.67 6.36
N ARG A 95 -9.25 -19.48 5.26
CA ARG A 95 -8.94 -18.15 4.74
C ARG A 95 -10.25 -17.44 4.38
N GLY A 96 -10.39 -16.17 4.76
CA GLY A 96 -11.53 -15.34 4.41
C GLY A 96 -12.76 -15.49 5.32
N ALA A 97 -12.59 -15.90 6.56
CA ALA A 97 -13.61 -15.74 7.59
C ALA A 97 -13.89 -14.23 7.79
N ILE A 98 -15.11 -13.79 7.43
CA ILE A 98 -15.48 -12.36 7.33
C ILE A 98 -15.73 -11.70 8.70
N SER A 99 -15.68 -12.45 9.80
CA SER A 99 -15.79 -11.88 11.15
C SER A 99 -15.00 -12.69 12.16
N ALA A 100 -14.50 -12.02 13.20
CA ALA A 100 -13.85 -12.70 14.33
C ALA A 100 -14.79 -13.71 15.03
N ALA A 101 -16.11 -13.47 14.99
CA ALA A 101 -17.13 -14.41 15.47
C ALA A 101 -17.28 -15.64 14.57
N ASN A 102 -16.93 -15.52 13.28
CA ASN A 102 -17.05 -16.58 12.27
C ASN A 102 -15.69 -17.20 11.90
N ALA A 103 -14.59 -16.83 12.59
CA ALA A 103 -13.32 -17.53 12.50
C ALA A 103 -13.46 -18.92 13.17
N THR A 104 -14.26 -19.77 12.53
CA THR A 104 -14.42 -21.15 12.99
C THR A 104 -13.13 -21.89 12.68
N MET A 105 -12.43 -22.31 13.72
CA MET A 105 -11.37 -23.30 13.58
C MET A 105 -11.95 -24.46 12.79
N LEU A 106 -11.33 -24.82 11.67
CA LEU A 106 -11.72 -26.01 10.92
C LEU A 106 -11.40 -27.22 11.79
N GLY A 107 -12.40 -28.00 12.20
CA GLY A 107 -12.20 -29.15 13.07
C GLY A 107 -11.05 -30.07 12.64
N GLN A 108 -11.24 -31.03 11.76
CA GLN A 108 -10.15 -31.92 11.30
C GLN A 108 -9.58 -31.58 9.90
N GLU A 109 -10.12 -30.60 9.19
CA GLU A 109 -9.66 -30.23 7.85
C GLU A 109 -8.66 -29.06 7.90
N SER A 110 -7.40 -29.37 7.62
CA SER A 110 -6.35 -28.36 7.43
C SER A 110 -6.23 -27.98 5.96
N VAL A 111 -5.87 -26.72 5.68
CA VAL A 111 -5.66 -26.19 4.32
C VAL A 111 -4.18 -25.86 4.14
N GLN A 112 -3.60 -26.28 3.01
CA GLN A 112 -2.22 -25.92 2.67
C GLN A 112 -2.05 -24.42 2.46
N ASP A 113 -0.95 -23.86 2.97
CA ASP A 113 -0.64 -22.43 2.91
C ASP A 113 0.06 -22.01 1.59
N TRP A 114 -0.42 -22.50 0.47
CA TRP A 114 0.09 -22.14 -0.85
C TRP A 114 -0.05 -20.64 -1.15
N ASP A 115 0.95 -20.06 -1.81
CA ASP A 115 0.69 -18.94 -2.71
C ASP A 115 -0.16 -19.49 -3.87
N ARG A 116 -1.43 -19.07 -3.94
CA ARG A 116 -2.43 -19.63 -4.87
C ARG A 116 -2.03 -19.49 -6.34
N ARG A 117 -1.19 -18.51 -6.65
CA ARG A 117 -0.74 -18.17 -8.01
C ARG A 117 0.45 -19.01 -8.43
N VAL A 118 1.41 -19.18 -7.54
CA VAL A 118 2.67 -19.88 -7.81
C VAL A 118 2.54 -21.39 -7.57
N LYS A 119 2.17 -21.81 -6.37
CA LYS A 119 2.15 -23.23 -5.94
C LYS A 119 3.44 -23.97 -6.36
N ASP A 120 3.29 -25.07 -7.09
CA ASP A 120 4.35 -25.88 -7.70
C ASP A 120 4.43 -25.69 -9.23
N ARG A 121 3.89 -24.59 -9.76
CA ARG A 121 3.77 -24.37 -11.22
C ARG A 121 5.11 -24.12 -11.88
N ILE A 122 6.01 -23.38 -11.21
CA ILE A 122 7.33 -23.04 -11.78
C ILE A 122 8.14 -24.31 -12.06
N GLN A 123 8.12 -25.28 -11.15
CA GLN A 123 8.82 -26.55 -11.32
C GLN A 123 8.40 -27.33 -12.58
N LYS A 124 7.20 -27.07 -13.09
CA LYS A 124 6.60 -27.79 -14.21
C LYS A 124 6.81 -27.10 -15.56
N LEU A 125 7.43 -25.92 -15.58
CA LEU A 125 7.66 -25.17 -16.81
C LEU A 125 8.69 -25.88 -17.71
N SER A 126 8.37 -25.96 -18.99
CA SER A 126 9.28 -26.41 -20.03
C SER A 126 10.32 -25.32 -20.39
N PRO A 127 11.40 -25.65 -21.10
CA PRO A 127 12.40 -24.68 -21.51
C PRO A 127 11.88 -23.48 -22.32
N THR A 128 10.75 -23.62 -23.03
CA THR A 128 10.11 -22.54 -23.79
C THR A 128 9.08 -21.76 -22.96
N GLU A 129 8.79 -22.18 -21.74
CA GLU A 129 7.82 -21.57 -20.83
C GLU A 129 8.47 -20.84 -19.66
N ILE A 130 9.74 -21.12 -19.36
CA ILE A 130 10.49 -20.44 -18.30
C ILE A 130 10.73 -18.97 -18.64
N GLY A 131 10.98 -18.17 -17.59
CA GLY A 131 11.51 -16.82 -17.73
C GLY A 131 13.03 -16.79 -17.59
N TYR A 132 13.66 -15.91 -18.33
CA TYR A 132 15.04 -15.49 -18.07
C TYR A 132 15.29 -14.07 -18.56
N GLN A 133 16.28 -13.43 -17.95
CA GLN A 133 16.89 -12.18 -18.41
C GLN A 133 18.41 -12.37 -18.44
N ARG A 134 19.05 -11.94 -19.51
CA ARG A 134 20.50 -12.07 -19.70
C ARG A 134 21.05 -10.79 -20.30
N ILE A 135 22.12 -10.27 -19.73
CA ILE A 135 22.86 -9.14 -20.28
C ILE A 135 24.00 -9.70 -21.13
N SER A 136 23.96 -9.44 -22.43
CA SER A 136 25.00 -9.85 -23.36
C SER A 136 26.19 -8.90 -23.39
N GLN A 137 25.96 -7.62 -23.09
CA GLN A 137 27.00 -6.60 -23.03
C GLN A 137 26.61 -5.50 -22.03
N LEU A 138 27.55 -5.09 -21.17
CA LEU A 138 27.43 -3.91 -20.34
C LEU A 138 28.72 -3.08 -20.42
N LEU A 139 28.55 -1.85 -20.91
CA LEU A 139 29.65 -0.89 -21.09
C LEU A 139 29.41 0.33 -20.19
N ILE A 140 30.45 0.74 -19.46
CA ILE A 140 30.47 2.02 -18.73
C ILE A 140 31.60 2.87 -19.33
N ASN A 141 31.24 4.04 -19.84
CA ASN A 141 32.17 4.90 -20.57
C ASN A 141 32.93 4.15 -21.70
N GLY A 142 32.23 3.25 -22.40
CA GLY A 142 32.76 2.43 -23.48
C GLY A 142 33.60 1.22 -23.06
N LYS A 143 33.80 0.97 -21.76
CA LYS A 143 34.59 -0.16 -21.24
C LYS A 143 33.66 -1.25 -20.71
N ALA A 144 33.94 -2.51 -21.10
CA ALA A 144 33.23 -3.67 -20.57
C ALA A 144 33.51 -3.85 -19.08
N GLN A 145 32.50 -4.28 -18.34
CA GLN A 145 32.56 -4.51 -16.90
C GLN A 145 32.53 -6.01 -16.60
N LYS A 146 33.04 -6.42 -15.43
CA LYS A 146 32.93 -7.79 -14.94
C LYS A 146 31.53 -7.98 -14.33
N LEU A 147 30.82 -9.00 -14.80
CA LEU A 147 29.47 -9.37 -14.36
C LEU A 147 29.54 -10.65 -13.52
N ILE A 148 28.79 -10.69 -12.41
CA ILE A 148 28.66 -11.85 -11.52
C ILE A 148 27.18 -12.08 -11.27
N GLU A 149 26.66 -13.21 -11.71
CA GLU A 149 25.24 -13.56 -11.57
C GLU A 149 24.95 -14.22 -10.22
N HIS A 150 23.89 -13.74 -9.53
CA HIS A 150 23.36 -14.26 -8.29
C HIS A 150 21.85 -14.47 -8.46
N GLU A 151 21.47 -15.39 -9.35
CA GLU A 151 20.08 -15.71 -9.71
C GLU A 151 19.33 -14.46 -10.24
N THR A 152 18.50 -13.80 -9.41
CA THR A 152 17.73 -12.61 -9.79
C THR A 152 18.48 -11.29 -9.54
N ILE A 153 19.71 -11.36 -9.09
CA ILE A 153 20.59 -10.19 -8.89
C ILE A 153 21.85 -10.35 -9.75
N LEU A 154 22.19 -9.30 -10.48
CA LEU A 154 23.46 -9.21 -11.21
C LEU A 154 24.36 -8.17 -10.55
N GLU A 155 25.52 -8.57 -10.06
CA GLU A 155 26.57 -7.68 -9.58
C GLU A 155 27.45 -7.23 -10.75
N VAL A 156 27.72 -5.92 -10.84
CA VAL A 156 28.61 -5.31 -11.81
C VAL A 156 29.80 -4.70 -11.05
N GLN A 157 30.99 -5.29 -11.22
CA GLN A 157 32.22 -4.76 -10.64
C GLN A 157 32.77 -3.63 -11.51
N LEU A 158 32.80 -2.42 -10.95
CA LEU A 158 33.18 -1.22 -11.70
C LEU A 158 34.68 -1.11 -11.89
N THR A 159 35.12 -0.92 -13.13
CA THR A 159 36.54 -0.61 -13.42
C THR A 159 36.96 0.77 -12.91
N GLN A 160 35.98 1.68 -12.72
CA GLN A 160 36.16 2.99 -12.14
C GLN A 160 35.01 3.25 -11.16
N ALA A 161 35.32 3.58 -9.93
CA ALA A 161 34.33 3.86 -8.90
C ALA A 161 33.52 5.13 -9.20
N ILE A 162 32.25 5.14 -8.77
CA ILE A 162 31.35 6.30 -8.86
C ILE A 162 31.50 7.11 -7.57
N THR A 163 32.10 8.27 -7.66
CA THR A 163 32.27 9.15 -6.51
C THR A 163 30.96 9.86 -6.13
N PRO A 164 30.85 10.40 -4.89
CA PRO A 164 29.69 11.19 -4.48
C PRO A 164 29.35 12.33 -5.45
N LYS A 165 28.06 12.53 -5.67
CA LYS A 165 27.53 13.62 -6.52
C LYS A 165 27.99 13.60 -7.98
N THR A 166 28.34 12.41 -8.49
CA THR A 166 28.70 12.23 -9.90
C THR A 166 27.73 11.29 -10.60
N SER A 167 27.63 11.45 -11.92
CA SER A 167 26.81 10.61 -12.78
C SER A 167 27.70 9.77 -13.70
N ILE A 168 27.23 8.56 -14.03
CA ILE A 168 27.86 7.71 -15.03
C ILE A 168 26.84 7.30 -16.08
N LYS A 169 27.33 7.11 -17.32
CA LYS A 169 26.53 6.54 -18.40
C LYS A 169 26.86 5.07 -18.57
N MET A 170 25.80 4.26 -18.59
CA MET A 170 25.87 2.83 -18.84
C MET A 170 25.11 2.52 -20.13
N ASN A 171 25.62 1.57 -20.92
CA ASN A 171 24.94 1.01 -22.07
C ASN A 171 24.94 -0.49 -21.93
N LEU A 172 23.78 -1.10 -21.99
CA LEU A 172 23.65 -2.55 -21.94
C LEU A 172 22.75 -3.09 -23.06
N GLN A 173 23.02 -4.31 -23.44
CA GLN A 173 22.19 -5.11 -24.34
C GLN A 173 21.70 -6.33 -23.57
N PHE A 174 20.42 -6.60 -23.69
CA PHE A 174 19.82 -7.75 -23.01
C PHE A 174 18.89 -8.54 -23.92
N GLU A 175 18.73 -9.80 -23.56
CA GLU A 175 17.73 -10.71 -24.09
C GLU A 175 16.93 -11.29 -22.93
N ALA A 176 15.61 -11.38 -23.09
CA ALA A 176 14.71 -11.91 -22.08
C ALA A 176 13.66 -12.82 -22.73
N GLN A 177 13.44 -14.01 -22.17
CA GLN A 177 12.34 -14.89 -22.56
C GLN A 177 11.11 -14.61 -21.70
N VAL A 178 9.98 -14.33 -22.36
CA VAL A 178 8.71 -14.08 -21.69
C VAL A 178 8.17 -15.39 -21.13
N PRO A 179 8.06 -15.54 -19.78
CA PRO A 179 7.53 -16.77 -19.20
C PRO A 179 6.05 -16.96 -19.52
N VAL A 180 5.55 -18.20 -19.48
CA VAL A 180 4.12 -18.41 -19.27
C VAL A 180 3.77 -17.79 -17.91
N GLN A 181 2.67 -17.04 -17.85
CA GLN A 181 2.38 -16.28 -16.66
C GLN A 181 2.14 -17.17 -15.43
N ILE A 182 3.01 -17.03 -14.46
CA ILE A 182 2.89 -17.63 -13.13
C ILE A 182 2.45 -16.56 -12.12
N ARG A 183 3.19 -15.45 -12.08
CA ARG A 183 2.94 -14.34 -11.15
C ARG A 183 3.28 -13.02 -11.84
N ARG A 184 2.33 -12.06 -11.83
CA ARG A 184 2.45 -10.66 -12.31
C ARG A 184 2.86 -10.53 -13.77
N SER A 185 3.90 -11.23 -14.20
CA SER A 185 4.51 -11.08 -15.51
C SER A 185 4.43 -12.37 -16.33
N GLY A 186 4.25 -12.20 -17.62
CA GLY A 186 4.28 -13.32 -18.54
C GLY A 186 3.30 -13.19 -19.70
N ARG A 187 3.17 -14.30 -20.42
CA ARG A 187 2.26 -14.44 -21.55
C ARG A 187 1.15 -15.44 -21.27
N ASP A 188 0.09 -15.34 -22.06
CA ASP A 188 -1.02 -16.31 -22.08
C ASP A 188 -1.64 -16.50 -20.70
N ASN A 189 -2.06 -15.41 -20.09
CA ASN A 189 -2.63 -15.44 -18.74
C ASN A 189 -4.04 -16.08 -18.71
N ALA A 190 -4.55 -16.32 -17.50
CA ALA A 190 -5.86 -16.93 -17.30
C ALA A 190 -7.02 -16.08 -17.82
N GLU A 191 -6.85 -14.78 -17.93
CA GLU A 191 -7.82 -13.81 -18.48
C GLU A 191 -7.77 -13.77 -20.01
N GLY A 192 -6.82 -14.46 -20.62
CA GLY A 192 -6.62 -14.55 -22.06
C GLY A 192 -5.83 -13.35 -22.64
N VAL A 193 -5.22 -12.52 -21.83
CA VAL A 193 -4.33 -11.44 -22.30
C VAL A 193 -3.00 -12.04 -22.75
N ARG A 194 -2.55 -11.64 -23.94
CA ARG A 194 -1.37 -12.24 -24.54
C ARG A 194 -0.08 -11.89 -23.81
N TYR A 195 0.13 -10.63 -23.44
CA TYR A 195 1.34 -10.18 -22.75
C TYR A 195 1.01 -9.25 -21.60
N SER A 196 1.50 -9.58 -20.39
CA SER A 196 1.51 -8.73 -19.19
C SER A 196 2.96 -8.60 -18.75
N MET A 197 3.58 -7.45 -19.02
CA MET A 197 5.02 -7.25 -19.00
C MET A 197 5.45 -6.41 -17.80
N SER A 198 5.40 -7.04 -16.63
CA SER A 198 5.97 -6.52 -15.40
C SER A 198 7.44 -6.92 -15.30
N GLN A 199 8.30 -6.05 -14.75
CA GLN A 199 9.70 -6.39 -14.41
C GLN A 199 10.49 -7.01 -15.58
N TRP A 200 10.26 -6.54 -16.79
CA TRP A 200 10.65 -7.14 -18.07
C TRP A 200 12.07 -6.76 -18.56
N TYR A 201 12.71 -5.80 -17.90
CA TYR A 201 14.03 -5.27 -18.26
C TYR A 201 14.99 -5.38 -17.06
N PRO A 202 16.33 -5.43 -17.29
CA PRO A 202 17.32 -5.31 -16.22
C PRO A 202 17.17 -3.98 -15.48
N LYS A 203 16.74 -4.02 -14.22
CA LYS A 203 16.42 -2.83 -13.43
C LYS A 203 17.51 -2.54 -12.41
N MET A 204 18.02 -1.31 -12.39
CA MET A 204 19.01 -0.86 -11.40
C MET A 204 18.48 -1.04 -9.98
N VAL A 205 19.27 -1.64 -9.11
CA VAL A 205 18.96 -1.79 -7.68
C VAL A 205 19.09 -0.45 -6.97
N GLU A 206 18.18 -0.15 -6.03
CA GLU A 206 18.27 1.05 -5.19
C GLU A 206 19.43 0.95 -4.19
N TYR A 207 20.18 2.05 -4.07
CA TYR A 207 21.17 2.28 -3.03
C TYR A 207 20.69 3.41 -2.14
N ASP A 208 20.25 3.09 -0.95
CA ASP A 208 19.73 4.05 0.03
C ASP A 208 20.65 4.17 1.27
N TYR A 209 20.15 4.78 2.32
CA TYR A 209 20.91 4.99 3.57
C TYR A 209 21.29 3.68 4.29
N GLN A 210 20.70 2.55 3.91
CA GLN A 210 21.06 1.21 4.42
C GLN A 210 22.05 0.48 3.51
N GLY A 211 22.39 1.06 2.36
CA GLY A 211 23.23 0.46 1.33
C GLY A 211 22.43 -0.10 0.15
N TRP A 212 22.99 -1.11 -0.54
CA TRP A 212 22.34 -1.76 -1.67
C TRP A 212 21.21 -2.68 -1.23
N ASN A 213 20.03 -2.50 -1.81
CA ASN A 213 18.85 -3.32 -1.55
C ASN A 213 18.80 -4.55 -2.49
N THR A 214 19.75 -5.46 -2.35
CA THR A 214 19.98 -6.62 -3.23
C THR A 214 19.12 -7.83 -2.87
N ASN A 215 17.87 -7.62 -2.44
CA ASN A 215 16.97 -8.73 -2.14
C ASN A 215 16.64 -9.50 -3.42
N ALA A 216 16.85 -10.82 -3.40
CA ALA A 216 16.42 -11.67 -4.50
C ALA A 216 14.90 -11.62 -4.67
N TYR A 217 14.42 -11.78 -5.91
CA TYR A 217 12.97 -11.84 -6.15
C TYR A 217 12.45 -13.23 -5.82
N ILE A 218 11.81 -13.34 -4.67
CA ILE A 218 11.28 -14.62 -4.17
C ILE A 218 9.77 -14.69 -4.34
N ALA A 219 9.02 -13.69 -3.88
CA ALA A 219 7.57 -13.75 -3.99
C ALA A 219 6.84 -12.42 -3.88
N ARG A 220 7.49 -11.36 -3.43
CA ARG A 220 6.80 -10.14 -2.96
C ARG A 220 6.98 -8.96 -3.93
N GLU A 221 6.92 -7.75 -3.39
CA GLU A 221 6.87 -6.51 -4.17
C GLU A 221 8.26 -5.99 -4.54
N PHE A 222 8.35 -4.78 -5.04
CA PHE A 222 9.52 -4.24 -5.70
C PHE A 222 9.98 -2.92 -5.07
N TYR A 223 11.26 -2.61 -5.24
CA TYR A 223 11.86 -1.35 -4.80
C TYR A 223 12.78 -0.83 -5.89
N GLY A 224 12.70 0.45 -6.24
CA GLY A 224 13.41 0.97 -7.40
C GLY A 224 13.86 2.41 -7.27
N VAL A 225 14.83 2.78 -8.10
CA VAL A 225 15.43 4.11 -8.17
C VAL A 225 14.49 5.08 -8.87
N TRP A 226 14.25 6.25 -8.27
CA TRP A 226 13.51 7.34 -8.89
C TRP A 226 14.18 7.86 -10.14
N GLY A 227 13.42 8.07 -11.20
CA GLY A 227 13.98 8.57 -12.42
C GLY A 227 13.00 8.89 -13.54
N ASN A 228 13.54 9.06 -14.73
CA ASN A 228 12.79 9.33 -15.95
C ASN A 228 12.96 8.19 -16.94
N TYR A 229 11.90 7.87 -17.64
CA TYR A 229 11.84 6.76 -18.59
C TYR A 229 11.44 7.27 -19.98
N ASP A 230 12.24 6.93 -20.99
CA ASP A 230 11.96 7.08 -22.42
C ASP A 230 12.01 5.68 -23.04
N VAL A 231 10.87 5.05 -23.22
CA VAL A 231 10.76 3.65 -23.60
C VAL A 231 10.13 3.52 -24.98
N THR A 232 10.82 2.84 -25.89
CA THR A 232 10.31 2.47 -27.21
C THR A 232 10.12 0.95 -27.28
N LEU A 233 8.89 0.52 -27.50
CA LEU A 233 8.49 -0.88 -27.65
C LEU A 233 8.15 -1.15 -29.11
N THR A 234 8.77 -2.16 -29.72
CA THR A 234 8.54 -2.55 -31.10
C THR A 234 8.02 -3.97 -31.15
N LEU A 235 6.86 -4.21 -31.74
CA LEU A 235 6.27 -5.52 -31.97
C LEU A 235 5.31 -5.49 -33.16
N ASP A 236 4.72 -6.63 -33.49
CA ASP A 236 3.79 -6.74 -34.62
C ASP A 236 2.65 -5.70 -34.51
N LYS A 237 2.33 -5.04 -35.62
CA LYS A 237 1.36 -3.95 -35.72
C LYS A 237 -0.07 -4.34 -35.36
N SER A 238 -0.39 -5.63 -35.30
CA SER A 238 -1.73 -6.11 -34.91
C SER A 238 -2.02 -5.92 -33.41
N TYR A 239 -0.98 -5.68 -32.61
CA TYR A 239 -1.13 -5.49 -31.17
C TYR A 239 -1.47 -4.05 -30.81
N VAL A 240 -2.28 -3.89 -29.76
CA VAL A 240 -2.45 -2.63 -29.04
C VAL A 240 -1.58 -2.70 -27.80
N VAL A 241 -0.76 -1.68 -27.56
CA VAL A 241 0.15 -1.59 -26.43
C VAL A 241 -0.36 -0.55 -25.43
N ALA A 242 -0.52 -0.95 -24.20
CA ALA A 242 -0.80 -0.09 -23.05
C ALA A 242 0.39 -0.11 -22.10
N ALA A 243 0.81 1.05 -21.57
CA ALA A 243 2.02 1.12 -20.76
C ALA A 243 1.98 2.23 -19.71
N THR A 244 2.92 2.17 -18.79
CA THR A 244 3.37 3.29 -17.96
C THR A 244 3.78 4.46 -18.85
N GLY A 245 3.45 5.69 -18.44
CA GLY A 245 3.87 6.91 -19.14
C GLY A 245 2.92 7.35 -20.24
N VAL A 246 3.26 8.47 -20.84
CA VAL A 246 2.47 9.13 -21.89
C VAL A 246 2.97 8.69 -23.26
N LEU A 247 2.08 8.19 -24.12
CA LEU A 247 2.39 7.83 -25.50
C LEU A 247 2.75 9.10 -26.31
N GLN A 248 3.95 9.10 -26.91
CA GLN A 248 4.50 10.27 -27.64
C GLN A 248 4.17 10.25 -29.14
N ASN A 249 3.86 9.10 -29.70
CA ASN A 249 3.69 8.91 -31.14
C ASN A 249 2.39 8.15 -31.50
N PRO A 250 1.21 8.68 -31.17
CA PRO A 250 -0.07 7.98 -31.39
C PRO A 250 -0.37 7.64 -32.86
N ASN A 251 0.29 8.33 -33.79
CA ASN A 251 0.13 8.13 -35.23
C ASN A 251 1.32 7.41 -35.88
N ALA A 252 2.01 6.55 -35.14
CA ALA A 252 3.14 5.78 -35.65
C ALA A 252 2.72 4.90 -36.83
N ILE A 253 3.64 4.73 -37.80
CA ILE A 253 3.43 3.91 -39.00
C ILE A 253 4.30 2.67 -38.89
N ALA A 254 3.74 1.53 -39.29
CA ALA A 254 4.47 0.27 -39.30
C ALA A 254 5.66 0.31 -40.29
N ASP A 255 6.74 -0.36 -39.89
CA ASP A 255 7.91 -0.56 -40.73
C ASP A 255 7.64 -1.54 -41.90
N LYS A 256 8.63 -1.73 -42.75
CA LYS A 256 8.54 -2.65 -43.91
C LYS A 256 8.37 -4.12 -43.52
N PHE A 257 8.61 -4.48 -42.26
CA PHE A 257 8.46 -5.84 -41.74
C PHE A 257 7.12 -6.05 -41.04
N GLY A 258 6.27 -5.00 -40.97
CA GLY A 258 4.97 -5.06 -40.32
C GLY A 258 5.00 -4.82 -38.81
N ASN A 259 6.10 -4.31 -38.26
CA ASN A 259 6.18 -3.94 -36.85
C ASN A 259 5.82 -2.47 -36.64
N LEU A 260 5.24 -2.18 -35.51
CA LEU A 260 4.97 -0.82 -35.02
C LEU A 260 5.83 -0.55 -33.79
N SER A 261 6.27 0.71 -33.66
CA SER A 261 7.02 1.17 -32.49
C SER A 261 6.21 2.19 -31.71
N TRP A 262 5.96 1.91 -30.42
CA TRP A 262 5.30 2.82 -29.48
C TRP A 262 6.36 3.46 -28.58
N ASN A 263 6.36 4.80 -28.47
CA ASN A 263 7.26 5.51 -27.57
C ASN A 263 6.49 6.10 -26.40
N PHE A 264 6.87 5.75 -25.18
CA PHE A 264 6.26 6.24 -23.94
C PHE A 264 7.27 7.00 -23.10
N LYS A 265 6.82 8.06 -22.42
CA LYS A 265 7.63 8.82 -21.46
C LYS A 265 6.95 8.92 -20.11
N GLY A 266 7.70 8.61 -19.05
CA GLY A 266 7.30 8.80 -17.66
C GLY A 266 8.39 9.49 -16.87
N ASN A 267 8.03 10.52 -16.10
CA ASN A 267 8.96 11.27 -15.27
C ASN A 267 8.64 11.07 -13.79
N ASN A 268 9.67 11.05 -12.95
CA ASN A 268 9.54 10.81 -11.52
C ASN A 268 8.77 9.52 -11.20
N ILE A 269 9.17 8.43 -11.82
CA ILE A 269 8.69 7.08 -11.55
C ILE A 269 9.88 6.19 -11.25
N HIS A 270 9.64 5.03 -10.63
CA HIS A 270 10.72 4.10 -10.28
C HIS A 270 10.52 2.70 -10.85
N ASP A 271 9.55 2.55 -11.76
CA ASP A 271 9.31 1.34 -12.52
C ASP A 271 8.53 1.62 -13.80
N PHE A 272 8.56 0.67 -14.75
CA PHE A 272 7.87 0.77 -16.03
C PHE A 272 7.29 -0.58 -16.46
N MET A 273 5.97 -0.69 -16.53
CA MET A 273 5.27 -1.87 -17.04
C MET A 273 4.57 -1.58 -18.37
N TRP A 274 4.23 -2.64 -19.09
CA TRP A 274 3.35 -2.58 -20.24
C TRP A 274 2.59 -3.89 -20.43
N ALA A 275 1.51 -3.83 -21.21
CA ALA A 275 0.76 -5.00 -21.64
C ALA A 275 0.40 -4.86 -23.12
N ALA A 276 0.20 -5.97 -23.80
CA ALA A 276 -0.20 -5.97 -25.20
C ALA A 276 -1.11 -7.14 -25.54
N ASP A 277 -2.15 -6.82 -26.29
CA ASP A 277 -3.07 -7.81 -26.86
C ASP A 277 -3.61 -7.30 -28.21
N ASN A 278 -3.84 -8.21 -29.14
CA ASN A 278 -4.37 -7.87 -30.47
C ASN A 278 -5.90 -7.65 -30.46
N HIS A 279 -6.57 -7.90 -29.33
CA HIS A 279 -7.99 -7.68 -29.14
C HIS A 279 -8.27 -6.63 -28.05
N TYR A 280 -7.30 -5.80 -27.70
CA TYR A 280 -7.57 -4.70 -26.77
C TYR A 280 -8.45 -3.63 -27.39
N LYS A 281 -9.50 -3.24 -26.66
CA LYS A 281 -10.23 -1.98 -26.80
C LYS A 281 -9.60 -0.93 -25.90
N HIS A 282 -9.76 0.33 -26.29
CA HIS A 282 -9.26 1.46 -25.53
C HIS A 282 -10.36 2.50 -25.33
N LEU A 283 -10.59 2.88 -24.08
CA LEU A 283 -11.40 4.03 -23.69
C LEU A 283 -10.51 5.05 -23.02
N SER A 284 -10.80 6.34 -23.23
CA SER A 284 -10.08 7.40 -22.53
C SER A 284 -10.98 8.60 -22.24
N LYS A 285 -10.64 9.34 -21.18
CA LYS A 285 -11.34 10.56 -20.81
C LYS A 285 -10.39 11.53 -20.11
N GLU A 286 -10.37 12.78 -20.54
CA GLU A 286 -9.79 13.85 -19.74
C GLU A 286 -10.71 14.13 -18.55
N VAL A 287 -10.27 13.76 -17.34
CA VAL A 287 -11.07 13.83 -16.10
C VAL A 287 -10.90 15.19 -15.40
N ARG A 288 -9.79 15.85 -15.62
CA ARG A 288 -9.54 17.27 -15.34
C ARG A 288 -8.48 17.78 -16.31
N LYS A 289 -8.36 19.11 -16.44
CA LYS A 289 -7.37 19.72 -17.35
C LYS A 289 -5.97 19.16 -17.10
N GLY A 290 -5.40 18.53 -18.13
CA GLY A 290 -4.07 17.94 -18.12
C GLY A 290 -3.95 16.58 -17.41
N LEU A 291 -5.09 15.92 -17.11
CA LEU A 291 -5.10 14.55 -16.62
C LEU A 291 -6.09 13.69 -17.42
N THR A 292 -5.58 12.69 -18.09
CA THR A 292 -6.38 11.73 -18.87
C THR A 292 -6.33 10.35 -18.21
N PHE A 293 -7.49 9.73 -18.02
CA PHE A 293 -7.59 8.32 -17.65
C PHE A 293 -7.80 7.49 -18.91
N HIS A 294 -7.13 6.32 -18.93
CA HIS A 294 -7.23 5.33 -19.98
C HIS A 294 -7.69 4.01 -19.40
N VAL A 295 -8.48 3.26 -20.17
CA VAL A 295 -8.87 1.89 -19.85
C VAL A 295 -8.58 1.02 -21.08
N TYR A 296 -7.78 -0.04 -20.91
CA TYR A 296 -7.46 -1.01 -21.95
C TYR A 296 -7.97 -2.37 -21.51
N PHE A 297 -8.78 -3.01 -22.35
CA PHE A 297 -9.39 -4.30 -22.01
C PHE A 297 -9.68 -5.13 -23.25
N LYS A 298 -9.81 -6.44 -23.09
CA LYS A 298 -10.11 -7.32 -24.20
C LYS A 298 -11.52 -7.14 -24.72
N ASP A 299 -11.66 -7.08 -26.02
CA ASP A 299 -12.95 -7.17 -26.72
C ASP A 299 -13.57 -8.54 -26.45
N LYS A 300 -14.70 -8.56 -25.75
CA LYS A 300 -15.39 -9.77 -25.38
C LYS A 300 -16.88 -9.68 -25.71
N ASP A 301 -17.59 -8.78 -25.05
CA ASP A 301 -19.01 -8.54 -25.24
C ASP A 301 -19.44 -7.19 -24.66
N ALA A 302 -20.67 -6.76 -24.97
CA ALA A 302 -21.19 -5.46 -24.52
C ALA A 302 -21.31 -5.33 -22.98
N SER A 303 -21.48 -6.44 -22.25
CA SER A 303 -21.49 -6.43 -20.78
C SER A 303 -20.11 -6.12 -20.22
N SER A 304 -19.07 -6.69 -20.82
CA SER A 304 -17.67 -6.39 -20.52
C SER A 304 -17.34 -4.92 -20.82
N ASP A 305 -17.76 -4.41 -21.96
CA ASP A 305 -17.57 -3.00 -22.35
C ASP A 305 -18.18 -2.05 -21.31
N SER A 306 -19.42 -2.33 -20.89
CA SER A 306 -20.13 -1.54 -19.89
C SER A 306 -19.42 -1.58 -18.53
N ALA A 307 -18.94 -2.76 -18.11
CA ALA A 307 -18.24 -2.91 -16.84
C ALA A 307 -16.90 -2.15 -16.81
N TRP A 308 -16.11 -2.17 -17.90
CA TRP A 308 -14.88 -1.40 -18.00
C TRP A 308 -15.12 0.11 -18.13
N ALA A 309 -16.21 0.52 -18.81
CA ALA A 309 -16.62 1.93 -18.81
C ALA A 309 -17.04 2.41 -17.40
N ASN A 310 -17.59 1.51 -16.57
CA ASN A 310 -17.88 1.81 -15.18
C ASN A 310 -16.62 2.04 -14.33
N VAL A 311 -15.50 1.36 -14.61
CA VAL A 311 -14.21 1.64 -13.96
C VAL A 311 -13.78 3.08 -14.24
N LEU A 312 -13.81 3.51 -15.49
CA LEU A 312 -13.46 4.88 -15.89
C LEU A 312 -14.37 5.92 -15.24
N TRP A 313 -15.69 5.64 -15.22
CA TRP A 313 -16.67 6.50 -14.57
C TRP A 313 -16.44 6.61 -13.06
N ALA A 314 -16.24 5.50 -12.38
CA ALA A 314 -15.97 5.47 -10.94
C ALA A 314 -14.70 6.24 -10.60
N ALA A 315 -13.60 6.00 -11.33
CA ALA A 315 -12.33 6.70 -11.13
C ALA A 315 -12.48 8.22 -11.27
N GLU A 316 -13.24 8.69 -12.28
CA GLU A 316 -13.57 10.13 -12.42
C GLU A 316 -14.30 10.68 -11.19
N LYS A 317 -15.27 9.91 -10.65
CA LYS A 317 -16.09 10.38 -9.52
C LYS A 317 -15.33 10.41 -8.20
N VAL A 318 -14.42 9.46 -7.96
CA VAL A 318 -13.66 9.41 -6.71
C VAL A 318 -12.43 10.32 -6.68
N LEU A 319 -11.90 10.75 -7.83
CA LEU A 319 -10.70 11.57 -7.92
C LEU A 319 -10.72 12.81 -7.01
N PRO A 320 -11.79 13.65 -6.99
CA PRO A 320 -11.81 14.84 -6.12
C PRO A 320 -11.76 14.49 -4.62
N TYR A 321 -12.37 13.37 -4.21
CA TYR A 321 -12.34 12.88 -2.84
C TYR A 321 -10.93 12.41 -2.46
N ILE A 322 -10.30 11.63 -3.34
CA ILE A 322 -8.92 11.15 -3.16
C ILE A 322 -7.96 12.33 -3.03
N GLU A 323 -7.99 13.27 -3.97
CA GLU A 323 -7.06 14.41 -3.97
C GLU A 323 -7.23 15.29 -2.74
N LYS A 324 -8.44 15.46 -2.25
CA LYS A 324 -8.72 16.22 -1.02
C LYS A 324 -8.14 15.56 0.22
N LYS A 325 -8.19 14.24 0.32
CA LYS A 325 -7.85 13.49 1.55
C LYS A 325 -6.42 12.95 1.55
N TYR A 326 -5.94 12.49 0.40
CA TYR A 326 -4.66 11.77 0.28
C TYR A 326 -3.58 12.56 -0.47
N GLY A 327 -3.93 13.68 -1.11
CA GLY A 327 -3.02 14.53 -1.89
C GLY A 327 -3.27 14.48 -3.39
N THR A 328 -2.80 15.50 -4.10
CA THR A 328 -3.05 15.66 -5.55
C THR A 328 -2.30 14.61 -6.36
N TYR A 329 -2.99 13.95 -7.31
CA TYR A 329 -2.35 13.06 -8.29
C TYR A 329 -1.44 13.88 -9.24
N PRO A 330 -0.11 13.62 -9.26
CA PRO A 330 0.83 14.55 -9.88
C PRO A 330 1.10 14.29 -11.38
N TYR A 331 0.67 13.13 -11.91
CA TYR A 331 0.98 12.72 -13.27
C TYR A 331 -0.11 13.14 -14.26
N PRO A 332 0.22 13.27 -15.58
CA PRO A 332 -0.71 13.74 -16.60
C PRO A 332 -1.67 12.64 -17.11
N GLN A 333 -1.46 11.39 -16.74
CA GLN A 333 -2.32 10.28 -17.14
C GLN A 333 -2.30 9.15 -16.10
N TYR A 334 -3.33 8.27 -16.16
CA TYR A 334 -3.35 6.95 -15.51
C TYR A 334 -4.05 5.93 -16.40
N SER A 335 -3.51 4.70 -16.44
CA SER A 335 -4.05 3.61 -17.27
C SER A 335 -4.52 2.43 -16.42
N PHE A 336 -5.80 2.09 -16.51
CA PHE A 336 -6.36 0.84 -16.02
C PHE A 336 -6.28 -0.20 -17.14
N ILE A 337 -5.45 -1.21 -16.99
CA ILE A 337 -5.13 -2.13 -18.08
C ILE A 337 -5.53 -3.54 -17.67
N GLN A 338 -6.39 -4.21 -18.45
CA GLN A 338 -6.63 -5.62 -18.20
C GLN A 338 -5.33 -6.41 -18.39
N GLY A 339 -4.91 -7.10 -17.34
CA GLY A 339 -3.67 -7.86 -17.28
C GLY A 339 -3.76 -8.97 -16.25
N GLY A 340 -2.74 -9.79 -16.14
CA GLY A 340 -2.79 -10.93 -15.25
C GLY A 340 -2.46 -10.63 -13.79
N ASP A 341 -2.88 -11.55 -12.92
CA ASP A 341 -2.50 -11.77 -11.52
C ASP A 341 -3.39 -11.13 -10.43
N GLY A 342 -4.62 -10.78 -10.73
CA GLY A 342 -5.55 -10.16 -9.77
C GLY A 342 -5.55 -8.65 -9.91
N GLY A 343 -4.64 -7.98 -9.25
CA GLY A 343 -4.23 -6.60 -9.44
C GLY A 343 -2.72 -6.50 -9.34
N MET A 344 -2.13 -5.48 -9.96
CA MET A 344 -0.71 -5.17 -9.85
C MET A 344 -0.47 -3.69 -10.20
N GLU A 345 0.07 -3.01 -9.25
CA GLU A 345 0.34 -1.58 -9.26
C GLU A 345 1.63 -1.22 -10.01
N TYR A 346 1.57 -0.07 -10.71
CA TYR A 346 2.74 0.58 -11.33
C TYR A 346 2.56 2.09 -11.33
N GLY A 347 3.65 2.80 -11.50
CA GLY A 347 3.61 4.24 -11.72
C GLY A 347 2.81 4.57 -12.98
N MET A 348 1.83 5.45 -12.86
CA MET A 348 0.96 5.92 -13.94
C MET A 348 0.07 4.84 -14.60
N GLY A 349 -0.09 3.67 -13.99
CA GLY A 349 -0.96 2.62 -14.52
C GLY A 349 -0.98 1.37 -13.64
N THR A 350 -1.96 0.49 -13.89
CA THR A 350 -2.12 -0.77 -13.16
C THR A 350 -2.56 -1.88 -14.10
N LEU A 351 -2.21 -3.13 -13.74
CA LEU A 351 -2.76 -4.33 -14.36
C LEU A 351 -3.92 -4.86 -13.52
N LEU A 352 -5.06 -5.14 -14.14
CA LEU A 352 -6.27 -5.61 -13.49
C LEU A 352 -6.76 -6.91 -14.11
N LYS A 353 -7.10 -7.89 -13.31
CA LYS A 353 -7.74 -9.12 -13.77
C LYS A 353 -9.10 -8.85 -14.45
N GLY A 354 -9.84 -7.89 -13.93
CA GLY A 354 -11.18 -7.57 -14.40
C GLY A 354 -11.68 -6.21 -13.89
N PRO A 355 -12.90 -5.81 -14.27
CA PRO A 355 -13.43 -4.46 -14.02
C PRO A 355 -14.02 -4.27 -12.62
N GLY A 356 -13.42 -4.87 -11.58
CA GLY A 356 -13.84 -4.71 -10.19
C GLY A 356 -13.48 -3.32 -9.66
N ILE A 357 -14.47 -2.53 -9.22
CA ILE A 357 -14.26 -1.16 -8.77
C ILE A 357 -13.36 -1.11 -7.53
N GLY A 358 -13.59 -1.96 -6.53
CA GLY A 358 -12.73 -2.02 -5.32
C GLY A 358 -11.27 -2.30 -5.70
N THR A 359 -11.01 -3.35 -6.49
CA THR A 359 -9.65 -3.65 -6.97
C THR A 359 -9.05 -2.49 -7.77
N ALA A 360 -9.83 -1.86 -8.66
CA ALA A 360 -9.34 -0.70 -9.42
C ALA A 360 -8.97 0.48 -8.52
N ILE A 361 -9.72 0.74 -7.46
CA ILE A 361 -9.41 1.76 -6.44
C ILE A 361 -8.16 1.35 -5.66
N HIS A 362 -8.06 0.09 -5.22
CA HIS A 362 -6.90 -0.45 -4.50
C HIS A 362 -5.62 -0.22 -5.31
N GLU A 363 -5.55 -0.77 -6.51
CA GLU A 363 -4.38 -0.66 -7.37
C GLU A 363 -4.05 0.79 -7.76
N TRP A 364 -5.07 1.64 -7.89
CA TRP A 364 -4.83 3.06 -8.15
C TRP A 364 -4.30 3.78 -6.92
N MET A 365 -4.73 3.42 -5.71
CA MET A 365 -4.24 4.02 -4.46
C MET A 365 -2.78 3.69 -4.17
N HIS A 366 -2.24 2.60 -4.72
CA HIS A 366 -0.80 2.38 -4.76
C HIS A 366 -0.03 3.50 -5.49
N SER A 367 -0.71 4.34 -6.31
CA SER A 367 -0.07 5.56 -6.82
C SER A 367 0.40 6.47 -5.69
N TRP A 368 -0.34 6.55 -4.57
CA TRP A 368 0.07 7.29 -3.38
C TRP A 368 0.99 6.47 -2.48
N TYR A 369 0.58 5.25 -2.17
CA TYR A 369 1.31 4.35 -1.27
C TYR A 369 2.04 3.30 -2.07
N GLN A 370 3.15 3.70 -2.54
CA GLN A 370 4.36 3.17 -3.13
C GLN A 370 4.86 3.94 -4.37
N HIS A 371 4.01 4.39 -5.32
CA HIS A 371 4.53 5.02 -6.55
C HIS A 371 4.72 6.55 -6.46
N ILE A 372 4.30 7.20 -5.38
CA ILE A 372 4.61 8.60 -5.04
C ILE A 372 5.38 8.66 -3.72
N LEU A 373 5.01 7.82 -2.75
CA LEU A 373 5.67 7.64 -1.47
C LEU A 373 6.45 6.32 -1.52
N GLY A 374 7.61 6.29 -2.20
CA GLY A 374 8.36 5.09 -2.61
C GLY A 374 8.96 4.30 -1.45
N THR A 375 8.11 3.74 -0.62
CA THR A 375 8.50 2.88 0.51
C THR A 375 9.18 1.60 0.01
N ASN A 376 10.17 1.09 0.74
CA ASN A 376 10.75 -0.23 0.46
C ASN A 376 9.76 -1.33 0.85
N GLU A 377 9.10 -1.92 -0.11
CA GLU A 377 8.05 -2.92 0.08
C GLU A 377 8.55 -4.23 0.67
N SER A 378 9.82 -4.56 0.46
CA SER A 378 10.41 -5.75 1.09
C SER A 378 10.52 -5.60 2.61
N LEU A 379 10.72 -4.38 3.11
CA LEU A 379 10.88 -4.08 4.54
C LEU A 379 9.60 -3.58 5.19
N PHE A 380 8.75 -2.89 4.44
CA PHE A 380 7.56 -2.22 4.96
C PHE A 380 6.30 -2.53 4.13
N PRO A 381 5.96 -3.81 3.85
CA PRO A 381 4.82 -4.15 3.00
C PRO A 381 3.48 -3.63 3.55
N TRP A 382 3.39 -3.41 4.86
CA TRP A 382 2.20 -2.86 5.52
C TRP A 382 1.99 -1.36 5.27
N MET A 383 3.04 -0.60 4.91
CA MET A 383 2.95 0.82 4.53
C MET A 383 2.51 1.00 3.08
N ASP A 384 2.69 -0.03 2.28
CA ASP A 384 2.20 -0.16 0.93
C ASP A 384 0.78 -0.74 0.93
N GLU A 385 0.64 -2.02 1.12
CA GLU A 385 -0.63 -2.78 1.04
C GLU A 385 -1.65 -2.38 2.13
N GLY A 386 -1.16 -2.12 3.35
CA GLY A 386 -2.02 -1.77 4.47
C GLY A 386 -2.61 -0.36 4.35
N PHE A 387 -1.80 0.62 3.96
CA PHE A 387 -2.27 1.98 3.75
C PHE A 387 -3.21 2.05 2.54
N THR A 388 -2.89 1.30 1.50
CA THR A 388 -3.74 1.16 0.31
C THR A 388 -5.07 0.48 0.64
N SER A 389 -5.07 -0.62 1.41
CA SER A 389 -6.31 -1.30 1.85
C SER A 389 -7.18 -0.40 2.73
N TYR A 390 -6.56 0.40 3.60
CA TYR A 390 -7.29 1.41 4.38
C TYR A 390 -7.96 2.44 3.47
N ALA A 391 -7.22 2.96 2.48
CA ALA A 391 -7.73 3.94 1.54
C ALA A 391 -8.80 3.35 0.60
N GLU A 392 -8.62 2.10 0.13
CA GLU A 392 -9.64 1.39 -0.65
C GLU A 392 -10.98 1.33 0.07
N ASP A 393 -11.00 0.88 1.33
CA ASP A 393 -12.22 0.78 2.12
C ASP A 393 -12.89 2.14 2.31
N ASP A 394 -12.12 3.18 2.64
CA ASP A 394 -12.59 4.55 2.84
C ASP A 394 -13.20 5.14 1.56
N ILE A 395 -12.48 5.01 0.43
CA ILE A 395 -12.93 5.54 -0.86
C ILE A 395 -14.12 4.73 -1.39
N SER A 396 -14.10 3.40 -1.25
CA SER A 396 -15.18 2.53 -1.67
C SER A 396 -16.46 2.80 -0.88
N PHE A 397 -16.35 3.00 0.44
CA PHE A 397 -17.48 3.39 1.28
C PHE A 397 -18.06 4.73 0.84
N TRP A 398 -17.19 5.74 0.58
CA TRP A 398 -17.62 7.04 0.09
C TRP A 398 -18.28 6.94 -1.30
N TYR A 399 -17.67 6.22 -2.25
CA TYR A 399 -18.19 5.99 -3.59
C TYR A 399 -19.57 5.30 -3.56
N ASN A 400 -19.68 4.24 -2.79
CA ASN A 400 -20.91 3.47 -2.69
C ASN A 400 -22.09 4.30 -2.16
N ASN A 401 -21.83 5.18 -1.17
CA ASN A 401 -22.88 6.04 -0.61
C ASN A 401 -23.24 7.24 -1.49
N ASN A 402 -22.38 7.67 -2.43
CA ASN A 402 -22.60 8.89 -3.20
C ASN A 402 -22.89 8.63 -4.69
N TYR A 403 -22.27 7.62 -5.30
CA TYR A 403 -22.26 7.48 -6.76
C TYR A 403 -22.63 6.10 -7.29
N ALA A 404 -22.37 5.03 -6.57
CA ALA A 404 -22.49 3.69 -7.13
C ALA A 404 -23.91 3.39 -7.67
N LEU A 405 -24.97 3.79 -6.93
CA LEU A 405 -26.35 3.53 -7.33
C LEU A 405 -26.85 4.39 -8.53
N ILE A 406 -26.14 5.47 -8.84
CA ILE A 406 -26.47 6.36 -9.97
C ILE A 406 -25.58 6.15 -11.19
N SER A 407 -24.68 5.16 -11.14
CA SER A 407 -23.86 4.81 -12.31
C SER A 407 -24.75 4.42 -13.49
N PRO A 408 -24.49 4.97 -14.70
CA PRO A 408 -25.24 4.60 -15.91
C PRO A 408 -24.85 3.21 -16.45
N TYR A 409 -23.82 2.58 -15.89
CA TYR A 409 -23.24 1.33 -16.38
C TYR A 409 -23.67 0.08 -15.58
N ILE A 410 -24.45 0.24 -14.49
CA ILE A 410 -24.96 -0.88 -13.71
C ILE A 410 -26.46 -1.10 -13.97
N ASN A 411 -26.88 -2.36 -14.02
CA ASN A 411 -28.28 -2.71 -14.24
C ASN A 411 -29.09 -2.70 -12.92
N GLU A 412 -30.41 -2.78 -13.02
CA GLU A 412 -31.32 -2.71 -11.85
C GLU A 412 -31.09 -3.85 -10.84
N LYS A 413 -30.70 -5.05 -11.29
CA LYS A 413 -30.41 -6.18 -10.40
C LYS A 413 -29.15 -5.88 -9.55
N GLU A 414 -28.13 -5.29 -10.16
CA GLU A 414 -26.91 -4.87 -9.45
C GLU A 414 -27.19 -3.73 -8.49
N LYS A 415 -28.06 -2.75 -8.85
CA LYS A 415 -28.46 -1.68 -7.94
C LYS A 415 -29.17 -2.22 -6.69
N VAL A 416 -30.06 -3.18 -6.85
CA VAL A 416 -30.75 -3.82 -5.70
C VAL A 416 -29.75 -4.51 -4.77
N ARG A 417 -28.83 -5.31 -5.34
CA ARG A 417 -27.78 -5.97 -4.55
C ARG A 417 -26.90 -4.96 -3.82
N LEU A 418 -26.39 -3.97 -4.53
CA LEU A 418 -25.50 -2.94 -3.99
C LEU A 418 -26.17 -2.11 -2.88
N LYS A 419 -27.46 -1.78 -3.04
CA LYS A 419 -28.23 -1.10 -1.99
C LYS A 419 -28.25 -1.89 -0.69
N ALA A 420 -28.47 -3.19 -0.75
CA ALA A 420 -28.46 -4.06 0.42
C ALA A 420 -27.06 -4.13 1.07
N GLU A 421 -26.01 -4.19 0.28
CA GLU A 421 -24.61 -4.19 0.76
C GLU A 421 -24.27 -2.86 1.45
N ILE A 422 -24.67 -1.72 0.89
CA ILE A 422 -24.46 -0.38 1.48
C ILE A 422 -25.18 -0.28 2.84
N GLU A 423 -26.44 -0.71 2.94
CA GLU A 423 -27.19 -0.66 4.20
C GLU A 423 -26.57 -1.60 5.25
N ASN A 424 -26.14 -2.80 4.85
CA ASN A 424 -25.46 -3.72 5.76
C ASN A 424 -24.13 -3.12 6.27
N ALA A 425 -23.34 -2.48 5.41
CA ALA A 425 -22.07 -1.89 5.80
C ALA A 425 -22.21 -0.78 6.87
N LYS A 426 -23.31 -0.02 6.84
CA LYS A 426 -23.59 1.02 7.83
C LYS A 426 -23.83 0.49 9.25
N THR A 427 -24.22 -0.79 9.37
CA THR A 427 -24.48 -1.43 10.67
C THR A 427 -23.28 -2.11 11.30
N GLN A 428 -22.17 -2.22 10.56
CA GLN A 428 -20.93 -2.85 11.01
C GLN A 428 -20.05 -1.84 11.76
N LEU A 429 -19.27 -2.31 12.74
CA LEU A 429 -18.32 -1.49 13.49
C LEU A 429 -16.94 -2.18 13.54
N PRO A 430 -15.86 -1.42 13.31
CA PRO A 430 -15.87 -0.03 12.83
C PRO A 430 -16.41 0.04 11.39
N ALA A 431 -17.30 0.96 11.13
CA ALA A 431 -18.18 0.95 9.94
C ALA A 431 -17.44 0.81 8.59
N ILE A 432 -16.28 1.47 8.42
CA ILE A 432 -15.53 1.48 7.16
C ILE A 432 -14.53 0.32 7.11
N GLN A 433 -13.84 0.02 8.22
CA GLN A 433 -12.71 -0.92 8.29
C GLN A 433 -13.08 -2.31 8.81
N PHE A 434 -14.36 -2.66 8.87
CA PHE A 434 -14.84 -3.90 9.47
C PHE A 434 -14.12 -5.16 8.94
N GLY A 435 -13.94 -5.25 7.61
CA GLY A 435 -13.27 -6.38 6.97
C GLY A 435 -11.82 -6.53 7.40
N ASN A 436 -11.08 -5.42 7.44
CA ASN A 436 -9.68 -5.40 7.85
C ASN A 436 -9.52 -5.74 9.34
N TYR A 437 -10.38 -5.21 10.20
CA TYR A 437 -10.38 -5.56 11.63
C TYR A 437 -10.67 -7.04 11.85
N ALA A 438 -11.66 -7.61 11.15
CA ALA A 438 -11.96 -9.04 11.23
C ALA A 438 -10.78 -9.91 10.75
N GLY A 439 -10.10 -9.49 9.67
CA GLY A 439 -8.89 -10.14 9.17
C GLY A 439 -7.76 -10.15 10.18
N TYR A 440 -7.48 -8.99 10.80
CA TYR A 440 -6.48 -8.90 11.87
C TYR A 440 -6.85 -9.75 13.09
N LEU A 441 -8.09 -9.68 13.59
CA LEU A 441 -8.52 -10.44 14.75
C LEU A 441 -8.43 -11.96 14.51
N THR A 442 -8.66 -12.40 13.27
CA THR A 442 -8.45 -13.80 12.88
C THR A 442 -6.97 -14.17 12.95
N LEU A 443 -6.08 -13.30 12.43
CA LEU A 443 -4.63 -13.50 12.51
C LEU A 443 -4.15 -13.55 13.98
N ALA A 444 -4.54 -12.59 14.80
CA ALA A 444 -4.14 -12.51 16.21
C ALA A 444 -4.52 -13.76 17.03
N LYS A 445 -5.62 -14.42 16.65
CA LYS A 445 -6.09 -15.66 17.30
C LYS A 445 -5.52 -16.93 16.68
N SER A 446 -4.84 -16.85 15.55
CA SER A 446 -4.40 -18.00 14.76
C SER A 446 -3.18 -18.73 15.35
N GLY A 447 -2.40 -18.06 16.20
CA GLY A 447 -1.13 -18.59 16.74
C GLY A 447 0.06 -18.55 15.76
N ILE A 448 -0.13 -18.02 14.53
CA ILE A 448 0.91 -17.91 13.51
C ILE A 448 1.24 -16.45 13.15
N GLU A 449 0.76 -15.48 13.93
CA GLU A 449 1.05 -14.08 13.73
C GLU A 449 2.55 -13.81 13.88
N GLU A 450 3.09 -13.00 12.96
CA GLU A 450 4.47 -12.50 13.00
C GLU A 450 4.48 -10.97 13.02
N PRO A 451 5.51 -10.32 13.58
CA PRO A 451 5.60 -8.86 13.59
C PRO A 451 5.51 -8.28 12.18
N MET A 452 4.83 -7.14 12.02
CA MET A 452 4.74 -6.44 10.73
C MET A 452 6.10 -5.93 10.22
N SER A 453 7.10 -5.82 11.11
CA SER A 453 8.49 -5.49 10.78
C SER A 453 9.28 -6.67 10.21
N THR A 454 8.69 -7.85 10.09
CA THR A 454 9.31 -9.00 9.42
C THR A 454 9.48 -8.68 7.94
N HIS A 455 10.67 -8.95 7.39
CA HIS A 455 10.93 -8.82 5.95
C HIS A 455 9.91 -9.65 5.15
N SER A 456 9.36 -9.10 4.07
CA SER A 456 8.22 -9.67 3.34
C SER A 456 8.44 -11.12 2.88
N ASP A 457 9.66 -11.49 2.50
CA ASP A 457 10.01 -12.84 2.08
C ASP A 457 10.38 -13.78 3.24
N HIS A 458 10.50 -13.29 4.47
CA HIS A 458 10.92 -14.08 5.63
C HIS A 458 9.76 -14.59 6.49
N TYR A 459 8.52 -14.22 6.19
CA TYR A 459 7.36 -14.78 6.89
C TYR A 459 7.30 -16.30 6.74
N ASN A 460 7.02 -17.01 7.83
CA ASN A 460 6.90 -18.47 7.83
C ASN A 460 5.62 -18.97 7.16
N TYR A 461 4.59 -18.11 7.07
CA TYR A 461 3.29 -18.43 6.45
C TYR A 461 2.88 -17.36 5.45
N ASN A 462 2.33 -17.76 4.29
CA ASN A 462 1.71 -16.83 3.35
C ASN A 462 0.50 -16.12 3.96
N TYR A 463 -0.28 -16.83 4.78
CA TYR A 463 -1.42 -16.23 5.49
C TYR A 463 -0.96 -15.16 6.47
N SER A 464 0.10 -15.40 7.24
CA SER A 464 0.66 -14.41 8.17
C SER A 464 1.12 -13.16 7.42
N TYR A 465 1.88 -13.32 6.33
CA TYR A 465 2.26 -12.20 5.46
C TYR A 465 1.06 -11.41 4.97
N SER A 466 0.11 -12.08 4.29
CA SER A 466 -1.04 -11.39 3.67
C SER A 466 -1.88 -10.65 4.71
N SER A 467 -2.19 -11.30 5.84
CA SER A 467 -2.99 -10.65 6.90
C SER A 467 -2.24 -9.54 7.61
N SER A 468 -0.90 -9.66 7.77
CA SER A 468 -0.08 -8.61 8.38
C SER A 468 0.07 -7.40 7.47
N ALA A 469 0.38 -7.60 6.19
CA ALA A 469 0.57 -6.51 5.25
C ALA A 469 -0.75 -5.77 4.99
N TYR A 470 -1.82 -6.47 4.66
CA TYR A 470 -3.12 -5.89 4.29
C TYR A 470 -3.96 -5.53 5.53
N SER A 471 -4.52 -6.51 6.21
CA SER A 471 -5.53 -6.30 7.26
C SER A 471 -4.96 -5.63 8.51
N LYS A 472 -3.84 -6.11 9.05
CA LYS A 472 -3.21 -5.50 10.23
C LYS A 472 -2.63 -4.13 9.89
N GLY A 473 -2.08 -3.95 8.66
CA GLY A 473 -1.60 -2.66 8.16
C GLY A 473 -2.72 -1.62 8.02
N ALA A 474 -3.87 -2.00 7.45
CA ALA A 474 -5.04 -1.11 7.39
C ALA A 474 -5.61 -0.80 8.79
N THR A 475 -5.69 -1.81 9.67
CA THR A 475 -6.14 -1.63 11.05
C THR A 475 -5.24 -0.66 11.82
N PHE A 476 -3.94 -0.59 11.50
CA PHE A 476 -3.02 0.40 12.09
C PHE A 476 -3.50 1.84 11.89
N LEU A 477 -3.96 2.20 10.70
CA LEU A 477 -4.48 3.55 10.44
C LEU A 477 -5.82 3.81 11.14
N GLY A 478 -6.67 2.79 11.26
CA GLY A 478 -7.89 2.86 12.07
C GLY A 478 -7.57 3.07 13.56
N LEU A 479 -6.62 2.30 14.08
CA LEU A 479 -6.13 2.41 15.45
C LEU A 479 -5.44 3.76 15.71
N LEU A 480 -4.66 4.27 14.75
CA LEU A 480 -4.08 5.61 14.82
C LEU A 480 -5.19 6.67 14.99
N GLY A 481 -6.29 6.56 14.21
CA GLY A 481 -7.45 7.43 14.35
C GLY A 481 -8.11 7.34 15.74
N TYR A 482 -8.15 6.16 16.35
CA TYR A 482 -8.59 6.02 17.74
C TYR A 482 -7.68 6.76 18.72
N VAL A 483 -6.36 6.71 18.51
CA VAL A 483 -5.36 7.32 19.41
C VAL A 483 -5.28 8.85 19.27
N VAL A 484 -5.34 9.39 18.04
CA VAL A 484 -5.12 10.82 17.76
C VAL A 484 -6.38 11.59 17.36
N SER A 485 -7.50 10.96 17.13
CA SER A 485 -8.75 11.29 16.44
C SER A 485 -8.68 11.08 14.92
N ASP A 486 -9.83 10.78 14.31
CA ASP A 486 -9.91 10.54 12.87
C ASP A 486 -9.53 11.79 12.05
N SER A 487 -9.96 12.97 12.51
CA SER A 487 -9.61 14.24 11.85
C SER A 487 -8.11 14.53 11.87
N VAL A 488 -7.43 14.23 12.97
CA VAL A 488 -5.97 14.41 13.07
C VAL A 488 -5.23 13.37 12.23
N ARG A 489 -5.69 12.10 12.18
CA ARG A 489 -5.13 11.08 11.28
C ARG A 489 -5.21 11.51 9.81
N ASP A 490 -6.34 12.08 9.36
CA ASP A 490 -6.50 12.54 7.98
C ASP A 490 -5.51 13.68 7.64
N VAL A 491 -5.25 14.58 8.58
CA VAL A 491 -4.19 15.60 8.46
C VAL A 491 -2.80 14.97 8.44
N ILE A 492 -2.55 13.91 9.23
CA ILE A 492 -1.28 13.16 9.22
C ILE A 492 -1.03 12.57 7.83
N LEU A 493 -2.03 11.94 7.20
CA LEU A 493 -1.89 11.35 5.86
C LEU A 493 -1.53 12.41 4.81
N THR A 494 -2.22 13.55 4.84
CA THR A 494 -1.92 14.68 3.94
C THR A 494 -0.52 15.26 4.19
N ASN A 495 -0.11 15.42 5.44
CA ASN A 495 1.23 15.91 5.80
C ASN A 495 2.31 14.90 5.41
N TYR A 496 2.05 13.59 5.54
CA TYR A 496 2.96 12.55 5.10
C TYR A 496 3.19 12.60 3.59
N TYR A 497 2.10 12.70 2.79
CA TYR A 497 2.19 12.91 1.35
C TYR A 497 3.01 14.17 1.00
N ASN A 498 2.71 15.32 1.59
CA ASN A 498 3.38 16.58 1.28
C ASN A 498 4.88 16.58 1.64
N THR A 499 5.26 15.87 2.71
CA THR A 499 6.64 15.80 3.19
C THR A 499 7.48 14.81 2.37
N TRP A 500 6.89 13.68 1.97
CA TRP A 500 7.62 12.53 1.47
C TRP A 500 7.35 12.17 0.01
N LYS A 501 6.47 12.87 -0.72
CA LYS A 501 6.24 12.60 -2.14
C LYS A 501 7.54 12.61 -2.95
N PHE A 502 7.69 11.63 -3.83
CA PHE A 502 8.87 11.36 -4.66
C PHE A 502 10.15 11.06 -3.86
N LYS A 503 9.97 10.44 -2.70
CA LYS A 503 11.07 10.00 -1.84
C LYS A 503 10.82 8.57 -1.35
N HIS A 504 11.79 8.05 -0.58
CA HIS A 504 11.74 6.73 0.03
C HIS A 504 11.56 6.84 1.56
N PRO A 505 10.32 7.06 2.06
CA PRO A 505 10.05 7.08 3.49
C PRO A 505 10.05 5.67 4.09
N ASN A 506 10.19 5.61 5.42
CA ASN A 506 10.08 4.39 6.21
C ASN A 506 9.13 4.58 7.40
N ALA A 507 8.97 3.54 8.22
CA ALA A 507 8.06 3.55 9.36
C ALA A 507 8.38 4.66 10.40
N ASN A 508 9.65 4.98 10.60
CA ASN A 508 10.06 6.06 11.50
C ASN A 508 9.69 7.43 10.94
N ASP A 509 9.80 7.60 9.63
CA ASP A 509 9.44 8.85 8.94
C ASP A 509 7.94 9.13 9.06
N PHE A 510 7.11 8.10 8.86
CA PHE A 510 5.66 8.21 9.06
C PHE A 510 5.32 8.54 10.53
N THR A 511 5.89 7.79 11.47
CA THR A 511 5.66 8.02 12.91
C THR A 511 6.05 9.45 13.31
N ARG A 512 7.20 9.96 12.81
CA ARG A 512 7.64 11.33 13.07
C ARG A 512 6.69 12.40 12.52
N VAL A 513 6.11 12.17 11.34
CA VAL A 513 5.05 13.06 10.80
C VAL A 513 3.82 13.02 11.68
N ALA A 514 3.42 11.82 12.14
CA ALA A 514 2.28 11.65 13.01
C ALA A 514 2.47 12.36 14.36
N GLU A 515 3.63 12.22 14.98
CA GLU A 515 3.98 12.92 16.23
C GLU A 515 3.97 14.45 16.08
N LYS A 516 4.60 14.96 15.01
CA LYS A 516 4.62 16.41 14.75
C LYS A 516 3.24 16.99 14.47
N THR A 517 2.36 16.21 13.85
CA THR A 517 1.00 16.66 13.49
C THR A 517 0.06 16.59 14.69
N SER A 518 0.13 15.52 15.47
CA SER A 518 -0.75 15.30 16.62
C SER A 518 -0.30 16.02 17.91
N GLY A 519 1.00 16.30 18.03
CA GLY A 519 1.62 16.76 19.27
C GLY A 519 1.79 15.66 20.33
N LEU A 520 1.52 14.38 19.98
CA LEU A 520 1.59 13.23 20.89
C LEU A 520 2.86 12.40 20.61
N GLN A 521 3.37 11.71 21.62
CA GLN A 521 4.39 10.68 21.43
C GLN A 521 3.73 9.39 20.94
N LEU A 522 4.22 8.82 19.82
CA LEU A 522 3.61 7.66 19.16
C LEU A 522 4.60 6.51 18.90
N GLN A 523 5.85 6.60 19.36
CA GLN A 523 6.83 5.52 19.21
C GLN A 523 6.36 4.23 19.89
N TRP A 524 5.68 4.33 21.04
CA TRP A 524 5.10 3.18 21.74
C TRP A 524 4.07 2.45 20.86
N LEU A 525 3.22 3.18 20.11
CA LEU A 525 2.23 2.59 19.21
C LEU A 525 2.91 1.77 18.12
N LYS A 526 3.95 2.32 17.47
CA LYS A 526 4.76 1.60 16.48
C LYS A 526 5.43 0.37 17.10
N GLU A 527 6.05 0.51 18.29
CA GLU A 527 6.74 -0.59 18.95
C GLU A 527 5.81 -1.76 19.25
N TYR A 528 4.65 -1.50 19.81
CA TYR A 528 3.70 -2.55 20.16
C TYR A 528 2.98 -3.13 18.94
N TRP A 529 2.56 -2.30 17.98
CA TRP A 529 1.76 -2.74 16.85
C TRP A 529 2.60 -3.31 15.70
N VAL A 530 3.68 -2.62 15.32
CA VAL A 530 4.49 -3.00 14.16
C VAL A 530 5.57 -4.03 14.53
N ASN A 531 6.26 -3.82 15.66
CA ASN A 531 7.43 -4.61 16.02
C ASN A 531 7.10 -5.82 16.93
N SER A 532 5.82 -6.04 17.25
CA SER A 532 5.43 -7.17 18.10
C SER A 532 4.11 -7.80 17.68
N THR A 533 3.79 -8.93 18.30
CA THR A 533 2.50 -9.64 18.19
C THR A 533 1.68 -9.53 19.48
N LYS A 534 1.93 -8.50 20.28
CA LYS A 534 1.18 -8.26 21.51
C LYS A 534 -0.23 -7.80 21.17
N THR A 535 -1.20 -8.34 21.89
CA THR A 535 -2.63 -8.08 21.65
C THR A 535 -3.22 -7.08 22.64
N ILE A 536 -4.26 -6.41 22.21
CA ILE A 536 -5.10 -5.53 23.01
C ILE A 536 -6.26 -6.39 23.57
N ASP A 537 -6.47 -6.35 24.88
CA ASP A 537 -7.60 -6.95 25.59
C ASP A 537 -7.82 -6.15 26.88
N TYR A 538 -8.94 -5.46 26.97
CA TYR A 538 -9.38 -4.71 28.14
C TYR A 538 -10.75 -5.20 28.56
N GLY A 539 -11.00 -5.29 29.87
CA GLY A 539 -12.28 -5.75 30.38
C GLY A 539 -12.76 -4.93 31.56
N LEU A 540 -14.08 -4.90 31.71
CA LEU A 540 -14.72 -4.43 32.96
C LEU A 540 -14.44 -5.47 34.04
N ASN A 541 -13.81 -5.04 35.16
CA ASN A 541 -13.40 -5.94 36.22
C ASN A 541 -14.39 -5.92 37.39
N ASN A 542 -14.71 -4.72 37.90
CA ASN A 542 -15.60 -4.54 39.04
C ASN A 542 -16.37 -3.23 38.98
N ILE A 543 -17.55 -3.19 39.61
CA ILE A 543 -18.34 -1.99 39.80
C ILE A 543 -18.77 -1.94 41.26
N GLU A 544 -18.40 -0.86 41.93
CA GLU A 544 -18.68 -0.66 43.35
C GLU A 544 -19.47 0.63 43.56
N VAL A 545 -20.10 0.75 44.72
CA VAL A 545 -20.76 1.97 45.15
C VAL A 545 -19.75 2.83 45.91
N SER A 546 -19.67 4.14 45.61
CA SER A 546 -18.82 5.05 46.36
C SER A 546 -19.26 5.15 47.82
N ALA A 547 -18.36 5.54 48.72
CA ALA A 547 -18.59 5.55 50.16
C ALA A 547 -19.83 6.42 50.60
N ASN A 548 -20.18 7.42 49.80
CA ASN A 548 -21.32 8.29 50.04
C ASN A 548 -22.58 7.92 49.25
N ASN A 549 -22.56 6.79 48.52
CA ASN A 549 -23.61 6.34 47.59
C ASN A 549 -23.98 7.35 46.47
N ALA A 550 -23.17 8.37 46.24
CA ALA A 550 -23.47 9.41 45.24
C ALA A 550 -23.04 8.99 43.83
N ASN A 551 -22.01 8.13 43.69
CA ASN A 551 -21.40 7.73 42.46
C ASN A 551 -21.22 6.22 42.40
N ALA A 552 -20.96 5.68 41.20
CA ALA A 552 -20.41 4.33 41.05
C ALA A 552 -18.90 4.42 40.76
N ILE A 553 -18.14 3.44 41.25
CA ILE A 553 -16.72 3.26 40.98
C ILE A 553 -16.58 2.13 39.94
N ILE A 554 -16.05 2.45 38.80
CA ILE A 554 -15.83 1.46 37.72
C ILE A 554 -14.35 1.10 37.69
N SER A 555 -14.06 -0.20 37.73
CA SER A 555 -12.71 -0.76 37.61
C SER A 555 -12.53 -1.43 36.24
N ILE A 556 -11.47 -1.05 35.53
CA ILE A 556 -11.06 -1.62 34.23
C ILE A 556 -9.75 -2.36 34.42
N GLN A 557 -9.63 -3.50 33.77
CA GLN A 557 -8.41 -4.31 33.75
C GLN A 557 -7.86 -4.42 32.33
N ARG A 558 -6.54 -4.26 32.18
CA ARG A 558 -5.80 -4.63 30.98
C ARG A 558 -5.39 -6.08 31.06
N ASN A 559 -6.04 -6.95 30.28
CA ASN A 559 -5.73 -8.38 30.15
C ASN A 559 -4.63 -8.62 29.12
N GLY A 560 -4.63 -7.84 28.03
CA GLY A 560 -3.63 -7.88 26.98
C GLY A 560 -2.29 -7.26 27.39
N LYS A 561 -1.28 -7.45 26.54
CA LYS A 561 0.08 -6.91 26.76
C LYS A 561 0.33 -5.58 26.06
N PHE A 562 -0.62 -5.10 25.28
CA PHE A 562 -0.53 -3.84 24.55
C PHE A 562 -1.30 -2.74 25.29
N PRO A 563 -0.62 -1.72 25.86
CA PRO A 563 -1.28 -0.62 26.57
C PRO A 563 -1.93 0.35 25.58
N MET A 564 -3.13 0.85 25.93
CA MET A 564 -3.91 1.79 25.11
C MET A 564 -4.49 2.92 25.95
N PRO A 565 -4.73 4.13 25.39
CA PRO A 565 -5.70 5.05 25.95
C PRO A 565 -7.10 4.44 25.85
N ILE A 566 -7.97 4.71 26.83
CA ILE A 566 -9.28 4.04 26.90
C ILE A 566 -10.42 5.05 26.88
N GLU A 567 -11.45 4.76 26.09
CA GLU A 567 -12.75 5.43 26.13
C GLU A 567 -13.79 4.49 26.72
N VAL A 568 -14.58 4.99 27.68
CA VAL A 568 -15.68 4.23 28.30
C VAL A 568 -16.95 5.06 28.21
N LEU A 569 -17.94 4.54 27.51
CA LEU A 569 -19.28 5.12 27.47
C LEU A 569 -20.11 4.59 28.64
N VAL A 570 -20.55 5.48 29.50
CA VAL A 570 -21.49 5.19 30.58
C VAL A 570 -22.85 5.74 30.20
N THR A 571 -23.86 4.88 30.13
CA THR A 571 -25.25 5.24 29.81
C THR A 571 -26.12 5.07 31.03
N TYR A 572 -26.98 6.07 31.32
CA TYR A 572 -27.89 6.09 32.46
C TYR A 572 -29.32 5.70 32.06
N LYS A 573 -30.13 5.28 33.06
CA LYS A 573 -31.55 4.94 32.88
C LYS A 573 -32.41 6.10 32.38
N ASP A 574 -32.02 7.33 32.66
CA ASP A 574 -32.71 8.54 32.18
C ASP A 574 -32.36 8.90 30.71
N GLY A 575 -31.56 8.07 30.01
CA GLY A 575 -31.18 8.29 28.63
C GLY A 575 -29.96 9.20 28.43
N THR A 576 -29.41 9.80 29.48
CA THR A 576 -28.17 10.59 29.37
C THR A 576 -26.95 9.67 29.32
N SER A 577 -25.85 10.19 28.78
CA SER A 577 -24.56 9.44 28.68
C SER A 577 -23.39 10.37 28.94
N GLU A 578 -22.30 9.79 29.40
CA GLU A 578 -21.00 10.43 29.54
C GLU A 578 -19.90 9.54 28.98
N LEU A 579 -18.89 10.14 28.33
CA LEU A 579 -17.73 9.46 27.77
C LEU A 579 -16.52 9.74 28.65
N HIS A 580 -16.07 8.74 29.38
CA HIS A 580 -14.85 8.82 30.17
C HIS A 580 -13.65 8.52 29.28
N TYR A 581 -12.69 9.45 29.19
CA TYR A 581 -11.45 9.26 28.45
C TYR A 581 -10.26 9.22 29.39
N ILE A 582 -9.54 8.14 29.35
CA ILE A 582 -8.36 7.84 30.16
C ILE A 582 -7.15 7.81 29.22
N PRO A 583 -6.33 8.87 29.17
CA PRO A 583 -5.14 8.88 28.33
C PRO A 583 -4.10 7.89 28.84
N LEU A 584 -3.21 7.43 27.95
CA LEU A 584 -2.07 6.62 28.31
C LEU A 584 -0.86 7.53 28.61
N ASP A 585 -0.13 7.28 29.67
CA ASP A 585 1.05 8.07 30.08
C ASP A 585 2.14 8.14 28.99
N LEU A 586 2.30 7.11 28.18
CA LEU A 586 3.26 7.06 27.07
C LEU A 586 2.96 8.07 25.95
N MET A 587 1.74 8.63 25.89
CA MET A 587 1.35 9.61 24.87
C MET A 587 1.90 11.01 25.18
N LEU A 588 2.19 11.33 26.44
CA LEU A 588 2.55 12.65 26.94
C LEU A 588 1.57 13.74 26.48
N GLY A 589 0.29 13.42 26.47
CA GLY A 589 -0.78 14.30 26.04
C GLY A 589 -2.11 13.57 25.81
N THR A 590 -3.09 14.28 25.26
CA THR A 590 -4.45 13.79 25.05
C THR A 590 -4.94 14.09 23.64
N LYS A 591 -5.74 13.19 23.04
CA LYS A 591 -6.40 13.48 21.77
C LYS A 591 -7.50 14.55 21.92
N PRO A 592 -7.86 15.28 20.85
CA PRO A 592 -9.06 16.14 20.83
C PRO A 592 -10.33 15.32 21.12
N ALA A 593 -11.36 15.99 21.67
CA ALA A 593 -12.67 15.37 21.83
C ALA A 593 -13.32 15.09 20.46
N GLU A 594 -13.98 13.94 20.34
CA GLU A 594 -14.73 13.54 19.16
C GLU A 594 -16.23 13.41 19.50
N GLY A 595 -17.09 13.82 18.57
CA GLY A 595 -18.53 13.73 18.76
C GLY A 595 -19.12 14.74 19.75
N SER A 596 -20.40 14.55 20.12
CA SER A 596 -21.20 15.48 20.96
C SER A 596 -21.47 14.96 22.39
N VAL A 597 -21.02 13.75 22.73
CA VAL A 597 -21.21 13.21 24.09
C VAL A 597 -20.30 13.96 25.06
N ASN A 598 -20.83 14.29 26.25
CA ASN A 598 -20.06 14.93 27.30
C ASN A 598 -18.84 14.09 27.67
N ARG A 599 -17.63 14.63 27.42
CA ARG A 599 -16.37 13.94 27.66
C ARG A 599 -15.77 14.34 28.99
N ILE A 600 -15.53 13.37 29.84
CA ILE A 600 -14.83 13.51 31.12
C ILE A 600 -13.40 13.03 30.95
N LEU A 601 -12.45 13.94 31.12
CA LEU A 601 -11.02 13.62 31.02
C LEU A 601 -10.52 13.18 32.41
N HIS A 602 -9.87 12.04 32.45
CA HIS A 602 -9.24 11.47 33.64
C HIS A 602 -7.73 11.70 33.65
N THR A 603 -7.10 11.39 34.82
CA THR A 603 -5.64 11.27 34.93
C THR A 603 -5.13 10.13 34.05
N GLU A 604 -3.89 10.26 33.62
CA GLU A 604 -3.25 9.28 32.74
C GLU A 604 -3.18 7.88 33.38
N TRP A 605 -3.44 6.84 32.59
CA TRP A 605 -3.19 5.47 32.99
C TRP A 605 -1.72 5.15 32.82
N GLN A 606 -1.03 4.84 33.91
CA GLN A 606 0.37 4.39 33.87
C GLN A 606 0.45 3.04 33.18
N TRP A 607 1.22 2.97 32.10
CA TRP A 607 1.32 1.73 31.28
C TRP A 607 1.76 0.48 32.05
N VAL A 608 2.46 0.64 33.17
CA VAL A 608 2.87 -0.47 34.05
C VAL A 608 1.73 -0.99 34.94
N ALA A 609 0.69 -0.20 35.20
CA ALA A 609 -0.44 -0.59 36.06
C ALA A 609 -1.41 -1.51 35.28
N PRO A 610 -1.83 -2.65 35.84
CA PRO A 610 -2.77 -3.55 35.18
C PRO A 610 -4.22 -3.08 35.28
N ASN A 611 -4.55 -2.24 36.26
CA ASN A 611 -5.92 -1.80 36.55
C ASN A 611 -6.01 -0.27 36.60
N TYR A 612 -7.20 0.25 36.31
CA TYR A 612 -7.56 1.65 36.48
C TYR A 612 -8.97 1.76 37.05
N THR A 613 -9.21 2.74 37.91
CA THR A 613 -10.53 3.01 38.49
C THR A 613 -10.93 4.47 38.32
N PHE A 614 -12.21 4.70 38.07
CA PHE A 614 -12.76 6.05 38.01
C PHE A 614 -14.19 6.09 38.57
N GLU A 615 -14.67 7.28 38.94
CA GLU A 615 -16.01 7.49 39.40
C GLU A 615 -16.92 8.07 38.31
N THR A 616 -18.19 7.63 38.29
CA THR A 616 -19.24 8.16 37.43
C THR A 616 -19.88 9.38 38.08
N SER A 617 -20.64 10.17 37.30
CA SER A 617 -21.34 11.35 37.83
C SER A 617 -22.63 11.03 38.60
N LYS A 618 -23.16 9.80 38.46
CA LYS A 618 -24.41 9.34 39.10
C LYS A 618 -24.20 8.00 39.82
N PRO A 619 -25.09 7.65 40.78
CA PRO A 619 -24.99 6.42 41.55
C PRO A 619 -25.19 5.17 40.72
N LEU A 620 -24.74 4.03 41.24
CA LEU A 620 -24.88 2.72 40.61
C LEU A 620 -26.33 2.40 40.22
N SER A 621 -27.32 2.80 41.02
CA SER A 621 -28.74 2.59 40.74
C SER A 621 -29.24 3.29 39.48
N ALA A 622 -28.56 4.35 39.03
CA ALA A 622 -28.88 5.09 37.82
C ALA A 622 -28.25 4.52 36.56
N LEU A 623 -27.27 3.62 36.68
CA LEU A 623 -26.58 3.04 35.55
C LEU A 623 -27.49 2.10 34.72
N LYS A 624 -27.39 2.20 33.39
CA LYS A 624 -28.03 1.32 32.44
C LYS A 624 -27.00 0.38 31.77
N SER A 625 -25.91 0.94 31.24
CA SER A 625 -24.83 0.17 30.62
C SER A 625 -23.50 0.89 30.68
N ILE A 626 -22.42 0.09 30.59
CA ILE A 626 -21.03 0.55 30.51
C ILE A 626 -20.40 -0.17 29.31
N GLU A 627 -19.68 0.57 28.44
CA GLU A 627 -19.05 0.00 27.26
C GLU A 627 -17.66 0.61 27.02
N ILE A 628 -16.62 -0.23 27.01
CA ILE A 628 -15.26 0.13 26.63
C ILE A 628 -15.20 0.22 25.09
N ASP A 629 -14.60 1.28 24.56
CA ASP A 629 -14.48 1.57 23.13
C ASP A 629 -15.79 1.34 22.36
N PRO A 630 -16.80 2.20 22.54
CA PRO A 630 -18.09 2.08 21.84
C PRO A 630 -17.94 2.24 20.31
N SER A 631 -16.84 2.85 19.86
CA SER A 631 -16.54 3.00 18.43
C SER A 631 -16.03 1.73 17.76
N GLN A 632 -15.55 0.76 18.54
CA GLN A 632 -14.89 -0.48 18.12
C GLN A 632 -13.66 -0.25 17.23
N ARG A 633 -13.03 0.95 17.30
CA ARG A 633 -11.79 1.26 16.59
C ARG A 633 -10.54 0.70 17.28
N MET A 634 -10.63 0.33 18.55
CA MET A 634 -9.59 -0.42 19.25
C MET A 634 -9.78 -1.91 18.95
N PRO A 635 -8.82 -2.58 18.28
CA PRO A 635 -8.96 -3.98 17.86
C PRO A 635 -8.74 -4.93 19.04
N ASP A 636 -9.64 -4.89 20.00
CA ASP A 636 -9.66 -5.77 21.17
C ASP A 636 -10.00 -7.20 20.76
N ILE A 637 -9.15 -8.16 21.16
CA ILE A 637 -9.31 -9.56 20.78
C ILE A 637 -10.45 -10.28 21.52
N ASN A 638 -10.99 -9.66 22.57
CA ASN A 638 -12.07 -10.23 23.38
C ASN A 638 -13.16 -9.19 23.72
N ARG A 639 -13.97 -8.84 22.75
CA ARG A 639 -15.03 -7.85 22.94
C ARG A 639 -16.13 -8.28 23.92
N SER A 640 -16.20 -9.55 24.35
CA SER A 640 -17.23 -10.02 25.27
C SER A 640 -17.10 -9.48 26.69
N ASN A 641 -15.91 -8.98 27.07
CA ASN A 641 -15.63 -8.37 28.38
C ASN A 641 -15.65 -6.83 28.36
N ASN A 642 -15.93 -6.22 27.18
CA ASN A 642 -15.93 -4.76 27.03
C ASN A 642 -17.27 -4.10 27.42
N LYS A 643 -18.36 -4.86 27.51
CA LYS A 643 -19.68 -4.31 27.76
C LYS A 643 -20.41 -5.02 28.90
N LEU A 644 -21.09 -4.22 29.71
CA LEU A 644 -21.98 -4.70 30.76
C LEU A 644 -23.31 -3.94 30.70
N GLU A 645 -24.41 -4.66 30.65
CA GLU A 645 -25.76 -4.16 30.85
C GLU A 645 -26.13 -4.33 32.33
N ILE A 646 -26.60 -3.28 32.97
CA ILE A 646 -27.02 -3.31 34.38
C ILE A 646 -28.52 -3.66 34.42
N PRO A 647 -28.91 -4.76 35.08
CA PRO A 647 -30.32 -5.12 35.23
C PRO A 647 -31.15 -4.01 35.92
N ASN A 648 -32.42 -3.91 35.55
CA ASN A 648 -33.34 -2.95 36.14
C ASN A 648 -33.59 -3.19 37.62
#